data_8603cc459e93fefc54603c6b6093b865
#
_entry.id   8603cc459e93fefc54603c6b6093b865
#
_cell.length_a   1.000
_cell.length_b   1.000
_cell.length_c   1.000
_cell.angle_alpha   90.00
_cell.angle_beta   90.00
_cell.angle_gamma   90.00
#
_symmetry.space_group_name_H-M   'P 1'
#
loop_
_entity.id
_entity.type
_entity.pdbx_description
1 polymer ?
#
loop_
_entity_poly.entity_id
_entity_poly.type
_entity_poly.pdbx_seq_one_letter_code
_entity_poly.pdbx_strand_id
1 'polypeptide(L)'
;AKIAIGYRMDEIKNEITGKTKACFEPALDYVVVKFPKWPFDKFVYATRKLGTQMKATGEVMAIGRNFEQALMKAVRGAEISHDCLADVHMRALDDEALTAKILAQDDERIFAVYEALFRGFSIEKIHQLTLIDEWFLAKLLHLCDLEKRLETEPLTHDFLRELKRNGFPDKTIARLSGNSAFPHLPYSYKMVDTCGAEFAAETPYFYSTTDEEDEASAFIAEHSSKKPVVIVFGSGPIRIGQGIEFDYASVHCVWALKDAGYEVVIVNNNPETVSTDFNTADRLYFEPLTPEDVGDIIRVENPVGAVVAFGGQTAIRLTKWLSENNIPILGTPADSIDAAEDRGRFEALLKQLHIKQPVGDTVHTAEEAIETANRLGYPVLLRPSYVLGGQNMIIAFSDADVKEYMDIILSHMEGNLVLIDKYMMGTELEVDAICDGEDVLLPGIMEHIDRAGIHSGDSIAVYPAWNLSPAKTAKLVDYSTRLALALNTKGLINIQYVICQDQVYVIEVNPRSSRTVPYLSKVTGIPMVDIATRVMLGEKLKDMPYGTGLAPISSYTAIKVPVFSFEKLSGLDTQLGPEMKSTGEVLGIAPTMREALYKGLVGAGYQLTDKGGIFITVRDTDKDEIPDIAQRFADLGFHLYATAGTAAVLRDHGMSVTLVHKISESEHNTIALLESGKVNYIISTSKKGRTPARDSVKVRRKSVELGIPCLTSLDTAVALADILKSGFTPDTAELVDICTLQK
;
A
#
# COMPACT_ATOMS: atom_id res chain seq x y z
N ALA A 1 26.75 16.72 -4.47
CA ALA A 1 27.26 17.00 -5.84
C ALA A 1 28.35 18.10 -5.79
N LYS A 2 28.06 19.32 -5.30
CA LYS A 2 29.07 20.42 -5.25
C LYS A 2 30.33 20.04 -4.48
N ILE A 3 30.21 19.36 -3.33
CA ILE A 3 31.38 18.87 -2.57
C ILE A 3 32.20 17.85 -3.39
N ALA A 4 31.55 16.97 -4.14
CA ALA A 4 32.23 15.97 -4.96
C ALA A 4 33.09 16.58 -6.09
N ILE A 5 32.78 17.81 -6.55
CA ILE A 5 33.56 18.54 -7.54
C ILE A 5 34.48 19.62 -6.94
N GLY A 6 34.69 19.57 -5.60
CA GLY A 6 35.73 20.35 -4.91
C GLY A 6 35.25 21.61 -4.18
N TYR A 7 33.96 21.91 -4.14
CA TYR A 7 33.46 23.02 -3.30
C TYR A 7 33.57 22.67 -1.82
N ARG A 8 33.88 23.67 -1.01
CA ARG A 8 33.86 23.58 0.44
C ARG A 8 32.50 23.97 0.98
N MET A 9 32.15 23.51 2.18
CA MET A 9 30.84 23.79 2.80
C MET A 9 30.61 25.29 3.04
N ASP A 10 31.68 26.05 3.31
CA ASP A 10 31.64 27.52 3.48
C ASP A 10 31.48 28.27 2.16
N GLU A 11 31.65 27.64 1.02
CA GLU A 11 31.42 28.19 -0.32
C GLU A 11 30.01 27.89 -0.84
N ILE A 12 29.34 26.84 -0.34
CA ILE A 12 28.04 26.41 -0.81
C ILE A 12 26.95 27.19 -0.07
N LYS A 13 26.11 27.91 -0.83
CA LYS A 13 24.91 28.53 -0.27
C LYS A 13 23.85 27.48 0.07
N ASN A 14 23.14 27.70 1.17
CA ASN A 14 21.90 26.98 1.46
C ASN A 14 20.81 27.49 0.52
N GLU A 15 20.28 26.61 -0.32
CA GLU A 15 19.28 26.99 -1.34
C GLU A 15 17.91 27.34 -0.75
N ILE A 16 17.62 26.84 0.47
CA ILE A 16 16.35 27.13 1.16
C ILE A 16 16.35 28.53 1.76
N THR A 17 17.39 28.90 2.49
CA THR A 17 17.48 30.22 3.14
C THR A 17 18.07 31.30 2.25
N GLY A 18 18.89 30.93 1.26
CA GLY A 18 19.63 31.85 0.42
C GLY A 18 20.66 32.74 1.18
N LYS A 19 20.60 32.75 2.50
CA LYS A 19 21.35 33.64 3.41
C LYS A 19 22.46 32.92 4.14
N THR A 20 22.27 31.66 4.46
CA THR A 20 23.25 30.82 5.17
C THR A 20 24.12 30.01 4.22
N LYS A 21 25.16 29.37 4.76
CA LYS A 21 26.04 28.44 4.05
C LYS A 21 25.80 27.00 4.53
N ALA A 22 26.26 26.02 3.76
CA ALA A 22 26.14 24.61 4.12
C ALA A 22 26.88 24.22 5.42
N CYS A 23 27.80 25.05 5.89
CA CYS A 23 28.48 24.88 7.17
C CYS A 23 27.74 25.51 8.37
N PHE A 24 26.61 26.16 8.14
CA PHE A 24 25.81 26.74 9.23
C PHE A 24 25.20 25.62 10.07
N GLU A 25 25.37 25.70 11.39
CA GLU A 25 24.80 24.74 12.33
C GLU A 25 23.39 25.21 12.71
N PRO A 26 22.33 24.39 12.45
CA PRO A 26 20.97 24.77 12.76
C PRO A 26 20.74 24.92 14.27
N ALA A 27 20.00 25.95 14.67
CA ALA A 27 19.46 26.09 16.02
C ALA A 27 17.96 25.83 15.97
N LEU A 28 17.52 24.66 16.50
CA LEU A 28 16.13 24.22 16.40
C LEU A 28 15.36 24.55 17.66
N ASP A 29 14.15 25.08 17.50
CA ASP A 29 13.21 25.33 18.60
C ASP A 29 12.00 24.35 18.59
N TYR A 30 12.09 23.29 17.81
CA TYR A 30 11.11 22.21 17.65
C TYR A 30 11.76 20.82 17.79
N VAL A 31 10.92 19.82 18.01
CA VAL A 31 11.32 18.40 18.08
C VAL A 31 10.72 17.65 16.92
N VAL A 32 11.55 16.83 16.27
CA VAL A 32 11.11 15.92 15.20
C VAL A 32 11.17 14.49 15.71
N VAL A 33 10.06 13.76 15.57
CA VAL A 33 10.00 12.34 15.82
C VAL A 33 9.74 11.61 14.51
N LYS A 34 10.62 10.67 14.18
CA LYS A 34 10.46 9.70 13.10
C LYS A 34 9.87 8.42 13.69
N PHE A 35 8.76 7.93 13.11
CA PHE A 35 8.13 6.68 13.54
C PHE A 35 8.00 5.73 12.34
N PRO A 36 8.61 4.51 12.41
CA PRO A 36 8.58 3.56 11.32
C PRO A 36 7.21 2.89 11.15
N LYS A 37 6.86 2.56 9.90
CA LYS A 37 5.73 1.68 9.58
C LYS A 37 6.27 0.31 9.18
N TRP A 38 5.94 -0.70 9.98
CA TRP A 38 6.32 -2.09 9.71
C TRP A 38 5.16 -2.86 9.07
N PRO A 39 5.44 -3.84 8.20
CA PRO A 39 4.41 -4.60 7.49
C PRO A 39 3.96 -5.87 8.26
N PHE A 40 4.05 -5.89 9.59
CA PHE A 40 3.71 -7.08 10.38
C PHE A 40 2.21 -7.34 10.48
N ASP A 41 1.39 -6.33 10.18
CA ASP A 41 -0.04 -6.47 9.94
C ASP A 41 -0.37 -7.34 8.71
N LYS A 42 0.52 -7.33 7.70
CA LYS A 42 0.43 -8.15 6.50
C LYS A 42 1.12 -9.51 6.65
N PHE A 43 2.20 -9.55 7.39
CA PHE A 43 3.05 -10.73 7.56
C PHE A 43 2.99 -11.28 9.00
N VAL A 44 1.83 -11.80 9.36
CA VAL A 44 1.54 -12.27 10.74
C VAL A 44 2.55 -13.30 11.26
N TYR A 45 3.12 -14.14 10.38
CA TYR A 45 4.11 -15.16 10.75
C TYR A 45 5.57 -14.70 10.63
N ALA A 46 5.81 -13.46 10.22
CA ALA A 46 7.17 -12.92 10.16
C ALA A 46 7.75 -12.73 11.56
N THR A 47 9.07 -12.89 11.67
CA THR A 47 9.77 -12.60 12.92
C THR A 47 9.75 -11.09 13.20
N ARG A 48 8.97 -10.68 14.20
CA ARG A 48 8.77 -9.27 14.57
C ARG A 48 9.98 -8.65 15.27
N LYS A 49 10.94 -9.44 15.77
CA LYS A 49 12.12 -8.93 16.46
C LYS A 49 12.88 -7.94 15.57
N LEU A 50 13.06 -6.74 16.09
CA LEU A 50 13.82 -5.67 15.42
C LEU A 50 15.33 -5.83 15.69
N GLY A 51 16.14 -5.39 14.73
CA GLY A 51 17.59 -5.50 14.77
C GLY A 51 18.25 -4.55 13.77
N THR A 52 19.46 -4.88 13.32
CA THR A 52 20.24 -4.05 12.38
C THR A 52 19.73 -4.10 10.94
N GLN A 53 18.94 -5.13 10.57
CA GLN A 53 18.32 -5.22 9.27
C GLN A 53 17.03 -4.39 9.24
N MET A 54 16.88 -3.53 8.23
CA MET A 54 15.69 -2.73 8.03
C MET A 54 14.49 -3.62 7.65
N LYS A 55 13.40 -3.52 8.41
CA LYS A 55 12.14 -4.24 8.16
C LYS A 55 10.97 -3.31 7.86
N ALA A 56 11.11 -2.02 8.11
CA ALA A 56 10.07 -1.03 7.82
C ALA A 56 9.85 -0.88 6.31
N THR A 57 8.60 -0.61 5.91
CA THR A 57 8.21 -0.30 4.54
C THR A 57 8.04 1.20 4.31
N GLY A 58 7.90 1.97 5.36
CA GLY A 58 7.76 3.42 5.31
C GLY A 58 7.89 4.01 6.70
N GLU A 59 7.66 5.32 6.77
CA GLU A 59 7.80 6.07 8.00
C GLU A 59 6.92 7.32 7.99
N VAL A 60 6.71 7.87 9.16
CA VAL A 60 6.13 9.20 9.36
C VAL A 60 7.11 10.09 10.08
N MET A 61 7.07 11.37 9.75
CA MET A 61 7.70 12.43 10.51
C MET A 61 6.62 13.25 11.20
N ALA A 62 6.83 13.56 12.46
CA ALA A 62 5.97 14.46 13.20
C ALA A 62 6.80 15.53 13.89
N ILE A 63 6.32 16.75 13.84
CA ILE A 63 7.00 17.92 14.40
C ILE A 63 6.14 18.48 15.55
N GLY A 64 6.76 18.85 16.65
CA GLY A 64 6.09 19.43 17.82
C GLY A 64 7.01 20.34 18.61
N ARG A 65 6.46 21.07 19.57
CA ARG A 65 7.24 21.95 20.48
C ARG A 65 7.98 21.15 21.55
N ASN A 66 7.54 19.91 21.82
CA ASN A 66 8.17 18.99 22.74
C ASN A 66 8.11 17.56 22.23
N PHE A 67 8.86 16.67 22.87
CA PHE A 67 8.94 15.26 22.46
C PHE A 67 7.58 14.55 22.57
N GLU A 68 6.83 14.81 23.64
CA GLU A 68 5.55 14.19 23.90
C GLU A 68 4.55 14.49 22.78
N GLN A 69 4.44 15.75 22.37
CA GLN A 69 3.58 16.18 21.26
C GLN A 69 3.98 15.53 19.95
N ALA A 70 5.27 15.58 19.62
CA ALA A 70 5.80 15.02 18.37
C ALA A 70 5.59 13.48 18.32
N LEU A 71 5.82 12.77 19.44
CA LEU A 71 5.59 11.33 19.53
C LEU A 71 4.12 10.96 19.36
N MET A 72 3.21 11.65 20.04
CA MET A 72 1.78 11.39 19.95
C MET A 72 1.23 11.66 18.54
N LYS A 73 1.71 12.71 17.86
CA LYS A 73 1.42 12.95 16.43
C LYS A 73 1.96 11.84 15.54
N ALA A 74 3.19 11.39 15.78
CA ALA A 74 3.82 10.33 15.00
C ALA A 74 3.02 9.01 15.09
N VAL A 75 2.58 8.65 16.29
CA VAL A 75 1.74 7.46 16.51
C VAL A 75 0.42 7.56 15.74
N ARG A 76 -0.29 8.71 15.81
CA ARG A 76 -1.53 8.95 15.04
C ARG A 76 -1.28 8.88 13.53
N GLY A 77 -0.18 9.48 13.09
CA GLY A 77 0.19 9.55 11.68
C GLY A 77 0.64 8.22 11.08
N ALA A 78 1.12 7.28 11.90
CA ALA A 78 1.63 5.98 11.43
C ALA A 78 0.54 5.02 10.91
N GLU A 79 -0.73 5.37 11.11
CA GLU A 79 -1.88 4.57 10.67
C GLU A 79 -1.83 3.10 11.14
N ILE A 80 -1.57 2.95 12.43
CA ILE A 80 -1.51 1.65 13.13
C ILE A 80 -2.75 1.42 14.03
N SER A 81 -3.84 2.15 13.78
CA SER A 81 -5.08 2.12 14.54
C SER A 81 -4.96 2.60 16.00
N HIS A 82 -3.92 3.38 16.30
CA HIS A 82 -3.69 4.00 17.60
C HIS A 82 -3.80 5.52 17.49
N ASP A 83 -4.53 6.13 18.40
CA ASP A 83 -4.63 7.59 18.56
C ASP A 83 -3.76 8.10 19.72
N CYS A 84 -3.26 7.20 20.57
CA CYS A 84 -2.34 7.46 21.68
C CYS A 84 -1.51 6.21 21.98
N LEU A 85 -0.68 6.27 23.02
CA LEU A 85 0.19 5.15 23.45
C LEU A 85 -0.53 4.10 24.32
N ALA A 86 -1.72 4.40 24.85
CA ALA A 86 -2.51 3.42 25.60
C ALA A 86 -3.07 2.34 24.68
N ASP A 87 -2.78 1.08 24.99
CA ASP A 87 -3.17 -0.09 24.21
C ASP A 87 -3.95 -1.10 25.06
N VAL A 88 -5.14 -1.47 24.59
CA VAL A 88 -6.04 -2.39 25.33
C VAL A 88 -5.47 -3.81 25.43
N HIS A 89 -4.69 -4.25 24.47
CA HIS A 89 -4.08 -5.57 24.49
C HIS A 89 -2.94 -5.63 25.49
N MET A 90 -2.13 -4.56 25.58
CA MET A 90 -1.09 -4.45 26.61
C MET A 90 -1.70 -4.38 28.02
N ARG A 91 -2.82 -3.67 28.19
CA ARG A 91 -3.58 -3.64 29.44
C ARG A 91 -4.14 -4.97 29.90
N ALA A 92 -4.41 -5.88 28.99
CA ALA A 92 -4.92 -7.22 29.30
C ALA A 92 -3.82 -8.20 29.78
N LEU A 93 -2.53 -7.90 29.56
CA LEU A 93 -1.42 -8.76 29.95
C LEU A 93 -1.19 -8.67 31.47
N ASP A 94 -0.76 -9.77 32.09
CA ASP A 94 -0.18 -9.71 33.44
C ASP A 94 1.26 -9.15 33.40
N ASP A 95 1.84 -8.87 34.56
CA ASP A 95 3.16 -8.23 34.66
C ASP A 95 4.30 -9.12 34.11
N GLU A 96 4.16 -10.44 34.17
CA GLU A 96 5.15 -11.39 33.61
C GLU A 96 5.11 -11.34 32.09
N ALA A 97 3.93 -11.47 31.48
CA ALA A 97 3.71 -11.37 30.05
C ALA A 97 4.10 -10.00 29.49
N LEU A 98 3.76 -8.91 30.21
CA LEU A 98 4.16 -7.56 29.85
C LEU A 98 5.69 -7.39 29.86
N THR A 99 6.38 -7.94 30.87
CA THR A 99 7.85 -7.92 30.95
C THR A 99 8.45 -8.71 29.79
N ALA A 100 7.90 -9.88 29.45
CA ALA A 100 8.33 -10.66 28.31
C ALA A 100 8.14 -9.87 26.99
N LYS A 101 7.04 -9.15 26.84
CA LYS A 101 6.76 -8.29 25.68
C LYS A 101 7.78 -7.14 25.55
N ILE A 102 8.16 -6.50 26.64
CA ILE A 102 9.21 -5.46 26.69
C ILE A 102 10.56 -6.03 26.20
N LEU A 103 10.89 -7.27 26.61
CA LEU A 103 12.15 -7.92 26.24
C LEU A 103 12.16 -8.44 24.78
N ALA A 104 11.02 -8.63 24.15
CA ALA A 104 10.91 -9.16 22.79
C ALA A 104 11.55 -8.27 21.72
N GLN A 105 11.71 -6.98 21.96
CA GLN A 105 12.30 -5.98 21.03
C GLN A 105 11.56 -5.93 19.68
N ASP A 106 10.25 -6.02 19.72
CA ASP A 106 9.41 -5.92 18.53
C ASP A 106 8.83 -4.52 18.31
N ASP A 107 8.03 -4.37 17.28
CA ASP A 107 7.37 -3.13 16.88
C ASP A 107 6.32 -2.61 17.90
N GLU A 108 5.83 -3.47 18.79
CA GLU A 108 4.86 -3.10 19.83
C GLU A 108 5.52 -2.73 21.17
N ARG A 109 6.84 -2.81 21.25
CA ARG A 109 7.60 -2.59 22.48
C ARG A 109 7.29 -1.26 23.17
N ILE A 110 7.09 -0.18 22.41
CA ILE A 110 6.81 1.15 22.95
C ILE A 110 5.50 1.17 23.75
N PHE A 111 4.47 0.47 23.27
CA PHE A 111 3.18 0.35 23.94
C PHE A 111 3.29 -0.47 25.24
N ALA A 112 4.09 -1.55 25.20
CA ALA A 112 4.38 -2.35 26.39
C ALA A 112 5.18 -1.57 27.45
N VAL A 113 6.15 -0.76 27.05
CA VAL A 113 6.90 0.15 27.94
C VAL A 113 5.96 1.20 28.55
N TYR A 114 5.08 1.80 27.74
CA TYR A 114 4.10 2.77 28.22
C TYR A 114 3.17 2.17 29.26
N GLU A 115 2.61 0.99 29.02
CA GLU A 115 1.74 0.30 29.96
C GLU A 115 2.47 -0.08 31.27
N ALA A 116 3.73 -0.51 31.19
CA ALA A 116 4.51 -0.81 32.39
C ALA A 116 4.75 0.43 33.26
N LEU A 117 5.05 1.60 32.65
CA LEU A 117 5.15 2.89 33.36
C LEU A 117 3.80 3.29 33.96
N PHE A 118 2.71 3.10 33.22
CA PHE A 118 1.36 3.38 33.70
C PHE A 118 1.01 2.54 34.93
N ARG A 119 1.44 1.27 35.01
CA ARG A 119 1.29 0.40 36.21
C ARG A 119 2.25 0.74 37.35
N GLY A 120 3.22 1.62 37.16
CA GLY A 120 4.16 2.05 38.18
C GLY A 120 5.48 1.27 38.21
N PHE A 121 5.88 0.61 37.10
CA PHE A 121 7.25 0.14 36.97
C PHE A 121 8.19 1.35 36.95
N SER A 122 9.29 1.28 37.72
CA SER A 122 10.22 2.40 37.80
C SER A 122 11.01 2.57 36.51
N ILE A 123 11.46 3.80 36.21
CA ILE A 123 12.32 4.14 35.09
C ILE A 123 13.57 3.27 35.09
N GLU A 124 14.22 3.13 36.28
CA GLU A 124 15.43 2.34 36.44
C GLU A 124 15.20 0.86 36.08
N LYS A 125 14.07 0.28 36.51
CA LYS A 125 13.72 -1.11 36.15
C LYS A 125 13.56 -1.27 34.65
N ILE A 126 12.85 -0.36 33.98
CA ILE A 126 12.65 -0.44 32.52
C ILE A 126 13.95 -0.15 31.79
N HIS A 127 14.76 0.79 32.24
CA HIS A 127 16.09 1.04 31.69
C HIS A 127 16.97 -0.21 31.77
N GLN A 128 17.02 -0.90 32.90
CA GLN A 128 17.78 -2.16 33.05
C GLN A 128 17.30 -3.26 32.10
N LEU A 129 16.00 -3.35 31.82
CA LEU A 129 15.44 -4.35 30.89
C LEU A 129 15.68 -4.01 29.42
N THR A 130 15.77 -2.72 29.09
CA THR A 130 15.65 -2.27 27.69
C THR A 130 16.88 -1.55 27.16
N LEU A 131 17.67 -0.96 28.04
CA LEU A 131 18.72 0.02 27.75
C LEU A 131 18.21 1.29 27.02
N ILE A 132 16.89 1.56 27.07
CA ILE A 132 16.33 2.83 26.64
C ILE A 132 16.78 3.91 27.63
N ASP A 133 17.26 5.05 27.09
CA ASP A 133 17.70 6.16 27.90
C ASP A 133 16.58 6.66 28.83
N GLU A 134 16.93 6.94 30.08
CA GLU A 134 15.99 7.34 31.13
C GLU A 134 15.23 8.62 30.79
N TRP A 135 15.82 9.50 29.97
CA TRP A 135 15.17 10.72 29.51
C TRP A 135 13.91 10.41 28.69
N PHE A 136 13.99 9.45 27.75
CA PHE A 136 12.81 9.02 26.99
C PHE A 136 11.77 8.36 27.88
N LEU A 137 12.20 7.55 28.84
CA LEU A 137 11.30 6.90 29.79
C LEU A 137 10.59 7.92 30.69
N ALA A 138 11.28 8.98 31.12
CA ALA A 138 10.67 10.08 31.88
C ALA A 138 9.61 10.83 31.06
N LYS A 139 9.83 11.01 29.73
CA LYS A 139 8.85 11.61 28.83
C LYS A 139 7.60 10.75 28.67
N LEU A 140 7.77 9.43 28.54
CA LEU A 140 6.65 8.50 28.52
C LEU A 140 5.89 8.46 29.87
N LEU A 141 6.62 8.50 31.00
CA LEU A 141 5.98 8.58 32.33
C LEU A 141 5.16 9.86 32.50
N HIS A 142 5.64 11.00 31.99
CA HIS A 142 4.88 12.24 32.00
C HIS A 142 3.54 12.10 31.25
N LEU A 143 3.51 11.42 30.08
CA LEU A 143 2.26 11.12 29.37
C LEU A 143 1.34 10.19 30.19
N CYS A 144 1.90 9.18 30.87
CA CYS A 144 1.13 8.31 31.79
C CYS A 144 0.49 9.09 32.93
N ASP A 145 1.22 10.04 33.49
CA ASP A 145 0.70 10.87 34.61
C ASP A 145 -0.44 11.79 34.14
N LEU A 146 -0.33 12.35 32.92
CA LEU A 146 -1.42 13.12 32.33
C LEU A 146 -2.66 12.25 32.06
N GLU A 147 -2.47 11.00 31.59
CA GLU A 147 -3.57 10.05 31.39
C GLU A 147 -4.28 9.73 32.72
N LYS A 148 -3.53 9.42 33.78
CA LYS A 148 -4.09 9.17 35.12
C LYS A 148 -4.87 10.37 35.69
N ARG A 149 -4.33 11.57 35.48
CA ARG A 149 -5.02 12.81 35.88
C ARG A 149 -6.30 13.01 35.08
N LEU A 150 -6.30 12.67 33.80
CA LEU A 150 -7.48 12.77 32.91
C LEU A 150 -8.62 11.84 33.38
N GLU A 151 -8.30 10.68 33.98
CA GLU A 151 -9.29 9.75 34.54
C GLU A 151 -9.89 10.25 35.88
N THR A 152 -9.20 11.11 36.59
CA THR A 152 -9.53 11.46 37.99
C THR A 152 -9.82 12.93 38.23
N GLU A 153 -9.26 13.84 37.45
CA GLU A 153 -9.40 15.28 37.63
C GLU A 153 -10.47 15.87 36.70
N PRO A 154 -11.14 16.96 37.12
CA PRO A 154 -12.04 17.67 36.21
C PRO A 154 -11.30 18.28 35.04
N LEU A 155 -11.87 18.16 33.85
CA LEU A 155 -11.31 18.72 32.62
C LEU A 155 -11.51 20.26 32.61
N THR A 156 -10.60 21.01 33.25
CA THR A 156 -10.57 22.46 33.19
C THR A 156 -9.95 22.95 31.86
N HIS A 157 -10.16 24.22 31.52
CA HIS A 157 -9.56 24.83 30.33
C HIS A 157 -8.03 24.75 30.36
N ASP A 158 -7.39 24.99 31.47
CA ASP A 158 -5.93 24.93 31.62
C ASP A 158 -5.42 23.49 31.47
N PHE A 159 -6.14 22.53 32.07
CA PHE A 159 -5.79 21.11 31.91
C PHE A 159 -6.00 20.62 30.47
N LEU A 160 -7.08 21.04 29.82
CA LEU A 160 -7.30 20.73 28.39
C LEU A 160 -6.16 21.29 27.54
N ARG A 161 -5.72 22.54 27.79
CA ARG A 161 -4.57 23.14 27.11
C ARG A 161 -3.27 22.37 27.37
N GLU A 162 -3.03 21.90 28.61
CA GLU A 162 -1.90 21.05 28.96
C GLU A 162 -1.91 19.72 28.17
N LEU A 163 -3.05 19.06 28.09
CA LEU A 163 -3.22 17.82 27.32
C LEU A 163 -2.95 18.04 25.82
N LYS A 164 -3.52 19.09 25.23
CA LYS A 164 -3.29 19.45 23.82
C LYS A 164 -1.82 19.77 23.54
N ARG A 165 -1.15 20.49 24.46
CA ARG A 165 0.28 20.79 24.37
C ARG A 165 1.16 19.52 24.36
N ASN A 166 0.71 18.46 24.98
CA ASN A 166 1.39 17.17 25.03
C ASN A 166 0.85 16.17 23.99
N GLY A 167 0.03 16.62 23.04
CA GLY A 167 -0.36 15.88 21.85
C GLY A 167 -1.58 14.97 21.98
N PHE A 168 -2.35 15.06 23.08
CA PHE A 168 -3.61 14.31 23.23
C PHE A 168 -4.67 14.85 22.27
N PRO A 169 -5.21 14.03 21.35
CA PRO A 169 -6.29 14.44 20.47
C PRO A 169 -7.64 14.44 21.22
N ASP A 170 -8.60 15.23 20.76
CA ASP A 170 -9.92 15.37 21.36
C ASP A 170 -10.63 14.03 21.52
N LYS A 171 -10.51 13.13 20.54
CA LYS A 171 -11.06 11.78 20.61
C LYS A 171 -10.50 10.97 21.79
N THR A 172 -9.19 11.04 22.02
CA THR A 172 -8.55 10.37 23.16
C THR A 172 -8.96 11.00 24.49
N ILE A 173 -9.01 12.35 24.56
CA ILE A 173 -9.46 13.07 25.75
C ILE A 173 -10.91 12.67 26.09
N ALA A 174 -11.81 12.65 25.11
CA ALA A 174 -13.20 12.25 25.31
C ALA A 174 -13.31 10.80 25.83
N ARG A 175 -12.56 9.88 25.24
CA ARG A 175 -12.57 8.46 25.62
C ARG A 175 -12.05 8.22 27.05
N LEU A 176 -10.94 8.85 27.41
CA LEU A 176 -10.30 8.63 28.72
C LEU A 176 -11.02 9.36 29.86
N SER A 177 -11.51 10.58 29.62
CA SER A 177 -12.27 11.33 30.63
C SER A 177 -13.73 10.88 30.77
N GLY A 178 -14.25 10.10 29.84
CA GLY A 178 -15.67 9.79 29.73
C GLY A 178 -16.56 11.00 29.43
N ASN A 179 -15.98 12.13 29.05
CA ASN A 179 -16.67 13.38 28.77
C ASN A 179 -16.35 13.84 27.33
N SER A 180 -17.37 13.93 26.49
CA SER A 180 -17.25 14.46 25.13
C SER A 180 -17.73 15.92 25.01
N ALA A 181 -18.23 16.53 26.10
CA ALA A 181 -18.79 17.88 26.11
C ALA A 181 -17.74 18.91 26.57
N PHE A 182 -16.67 19.09 25.82
CA PHE A 182 -15.69 20.16 26.03
C PHE A 182 -15.42 20.90 24.72
N PRO A 183 -15.01 22.19 24.80
CA PRO A 183 -14.74 22.96 23.59
C PRO A 183 -13.49 22.45 22.89
N HIS A 184 -13.54 22.33 21.57
CA HIS A 184 -12.34 22.14 20.76
C HIS A 184 -11.41 23.36 20.94
N LEU A 185 -10.13 23.10 21.23
CA LEU A 185 -9.09 24.12 21.24
C LEU A 185 -8.32 24.05 19.91
N PRO A 186 -8.51 25.06 19.04
CA PRO A 186 -7.89 25.03 17.73
C PRO A 186 -6.36 25.16 17.83
N TYR A 187 -5.65 24.46 16.96
CA TYR A 187 -4.22 24.61 16.81
C TYR A 187 -3.86 25.93 16.12
N SER A 188 -2.72 26.50 16.50
CA SER A 188 -1.93 27.45 15.73
C SER A 188 -0.82 26.71 14.97
N TYR A 189 -0.19 27.36 14.02
CA TYR A 189 0.84 26.75 13.20
C TYR A 189 2.12 27.55 13.23
N LYS A 190 3.24 26.86 13.46
CA LYS A 190 4.59 27.41 13.40
C LYS A 190 5.28 26.97 12.11
N MET A 191 6.11 27.82 11.58
CA MET A 191 6.97 27.51 10.45
C MET A 191 8.16 26.66 10.90
N VAL A 192 8.59 25.70 10.09
CA VAL A 192 9.81 24.92 10.35
C VAL A 192 11.01 25.82 10.13
N ASP A 193 11.60 26.31 11.21
CA ASP A 193 12.74 27.22 11.21
C ASP A 193 14.03 26.48 11.61
N THR A 194 14.97 26.38 10.68
CA THR A 194 16.30 25.77 10.90
C THR A 194 17.38 26.78 11.25
N CYS A 195 17.02 28.07 11.39
CA CYS A 195 17.95 29.18 11.63
C CYS A 195 17.85 29.78 13.05
N GLY A 196 16.98 29.24 13.92
CA GLY A 196 16.82 29.68 15.31
C GLY A 196 16.46 31.17 15.41
N ALA A 197 15.64 31.67 14.48
CA ALA A 197 15.24 33.07 14.35
C ALA A 197 16.38 34.09 14.06
N GLU A 198 17.60 33.61 13.76
CA GLU A 198 18.67 34.51 13.29
C GLU A 198 18.39 35.05 11.90
N PHE A 199 17.65 34.31 11.09
CA PHE A 199 17.13 34.71 9.78
C PHE A 199 15.65 34.34 9.71
N ALA A 200 14.84 35.16 9.05
CA ALA A 200 13.45 34.84 8.83
C ALA A 200 13.32 33.53 8.05
N ALA A 201 12.49 32.59 8.54
CA ALA A 201 12.13 31.38 7.81
C ALA A 201 11.30 31.77 6.57
N GLU A 202 11.69 31.26 5.39
CA GLU A 202 11.03 31.55 4.12
C GLU A 202 10.36 30.32 3.51
N THR A 203 10.62 29.13 4.09
CA THR A 203 10.07 27.87 3.61
C THR A 203 8.66 27.68 4.16
N PRO A 204 7.60 27.58 3.33
CA PRO A 204 6.22 27.48 3.78
C PRO A 204 5.87 26.08 4.30
N TYR A 205 6.65 25.59 5.26
CA TYR A 205 6.46 24.34 5.97
C TYR A 205 5.92 24.61 7.37
N PHE A 206 4.77 24.05 7.69
CA PHE A 206 4.07 24.30 8.93
C PHE A 206 3.83 23.03 9.74
N TYR A 207 3.80 23.19 11.06
CA TYR A 207 3.40 22.16 12.01
C TYR A 207 2.52 22.77 13.11
N SER A 208 1.55 21.99 13.61
CA SER A 208 0.60 22.45 14.59
C SER A 208 1.21 22.58 15.99
N THR A 209 0.81 23.63 16.70
CA THR A 209 1.19 23.90 18.09
C THR A 209 -0.03 24.38 18.88
N THR A 210 0.17 24.65 20.17
CA THR A 210 -0.80 25.31 21.05
C THR A 210 -0.31 26.70 21.51
N ASP A 211 0.65 27.25 20.79
CA ASP A 211 1.20 28.57 21.05
C ASP A 211 0.17 29.66 20.66
N GLU A 212 0.37 30.88 21.18
CA GLU A 212 -0.54 31.99 20.90
C GLU A 212 -0.32 32.58 19.50
N GLU A 213 0.91 32.50 18.98
CA GLU A 213 1.27 32.97 17.65
C GLU A 213 0.95 31.96 16.57
N ASP A 214 0.32 32.41 15.50
CA ASP A 214 0.01 31.62 14.31
C ASP A 214 0.77 32.15 13.09
N GLU A 215 1.92 31.54 12.81
CA GLU A 215 2.80 31.97 11.71
C GLU A 215 2.22 31.61 10.36
N ALA A 216 1.37 30.57 10.24
CA ALA A 216 0.71 30.27 8.98
C ALA A 216 -0.29 31.36 8.60
N SER A 217 -1.11 31.83 9.55
CA SER A 217 -2.03 32.95 9.32
C SER A 217 -1.29 34.23 8.98
N ALA A 218 -0.16 34.49 9.64
CA ALA A 218 0.68 35.66 9.34
C ALA A 218 1.29 35.58 7.92
N PHE A 219 1.83 34.39 7.57
CA PHE A 219 2.39 34.14 6.25
C PHE A 219 1.34 34.31 5.14
N ILE A 220 0.14 33.76 5.31
CA ILE A 220 -0.97 33.91 4.36
C ILE A 220 -1.35 35.38 4.19
N ALA A 221 -1.43 36.15 5.28
CA ALA A 221 -1.76 37.56 5.23
C ALA A 221 -0.69 38.39 4.49
N GLU A 222 0.59 38.09 4.71
CA GLU A 222 1.72 38.79 4.09
C GLU A 222 1.87 38.43 2.60
N HIS A 223 1.64 37.16 2.24
CA HIS A 223 1.78 36.64 0.87
C HIS A 223 0.42 36.49 0.16
N SER A 224 -0.59 37.21 0.63
CA SER A 224 -1.97 37.14 0.12
C SER A 224 -2.00 37.26 -1.41
N SER A 225 -2.31 36.16 -2.07
CA SER A 225 -2.63 36.15 -3.51
C SER A 225 -4.14 36.24 -3.71
N LYS A 226 -4.56 36.65 -4.93
CA LYS A 226 -5.99 36.63 -5.31
C LYS A 226 -6.43 35.26 -5.82
N LYS A 227 -5.54 34.27 -5.84
CA LYS A 227 -5.83 32.91 -6.33
C LYS A 227 -6.68 32.13 -5.33
N PRO A 228 -7.64 31.34 -5.79
CA PRO A 228 -8.35 30.44 -4.90
C PRO A 228 -7.42 29.32 -4.39
N VAL A 229 -7.59 28.95 -3.13
CA VAL A 229 -6.78 27.92 -2.46
C VAL A 229 -7.45 26.56 -2.59
N VAL A 230 -6.67 25.53 -2.93
CA VAL A 230 -7.09 24.12 -2.93
C VAL A 230 -6.19 23.30 -2.01
N ILE A 231 -6.77 22.45 -1.17
CA ILE A 231 -6.00 21.51 -0.36
C ILE A 231 -5.95 20.14 -1.06
N VAL A 232 -4.75 19.57 -1.15
CA VAL A 232 -4.50 18.21 -1.61
C VAL A 232 -4.04 17.34 -0.42
N PHE A 233 -4.78 16.29 -0.11
CA PHE A 233 -4.38 15.35 0.93
C PHE A 233 -3.45 14.29 0.35
N GLY A 234 -2.28 14.13 0.99
CA GLY A 234 -1.28 13.15 0.62
C GLY A 234 -1.65 11.71 1.03
N SER A 235 -0.73 10.79 0.78
CA SER A 235 -0.95 9.35 1.02
C SER A 235 -0.54 8.85 2.40
N GLY A 236 0.04 9.72 3.23
CA GLY A 236 0.60 9.29 4.52
C GLY A 236 1.83 8.39 4.35
N PRO A 237 2.12 7.52 5.32
CA PRO A 237 3.28 6.64 5.27
C PRO A 237 3.16 5.62 4.12
N ILE A 238 4.28 5.36 3.44
CA ILE A 238 4.37 4.28 2.45
C ILE A 238 4.15 2.95 3.17
N ARG A 239 3.31 2.11 2.59
CA ARG A 239 3.00 0.76 3.09
C ARG A 239 2.62 -0.18 1.95
N ILE A 240 2.63 -1.48 2.21
CA ILE A 240 2.15 -2.45 1.24
C ILE A 240 0.67 -2.17 0.94
N GLY A 241 0.35 -2.01 -0.34
CA GLY A 241 -0.98 -1.62 -0.83
C GLY A 241 -1.17 -0.11 -1.04
N GLN A 242 -0.28 0.73 -0.53
CA GLN A 242 -0.29 2.19 -0.74
C GLN A 242 1.14 2.73 -0.84
N GLY A 243 1.72 2.58 -2.03
CA GLY A 243 3.10 2.93 -2.33
C GLY A 243 3.29 4.37 -2.83
N ILE A 244 4.46 4.62 -3.41
CA ILE A 244 4.88 5.91 -3.95
C ILE A 244 4.01 6.39 -5.13
N GLU A 245 3.25 5.49 -5.74
CA GLU A 245 2.36 5.77 -6.86
C GLU A 245 1.28 6.81 -6.51
N PHE A 246 0.84 6.82 -5.26
CA PHE A 246 -0.12 7.81 -4.77
C PHE A 246 0.55 9.16 -4.49
N ASP A 247 1.82 9.17 -4.12
CA ASP A 247 2.59 10.42 -4.02
C ASP A 247 2.79 11.05 -5.39
N TYR A 248 3.17 10.24 -6.40
CA TYR A 248 3.21 10.67 -7.80
C TYR A 248 1.89 11.35 -8.21
N ALA A 249 0.76 10.72 -7.92
CA ALA A 249 -0.54 11.26 -8.28
C ALA A 249 -0.83 12.59 -7.54
N SER A 250 -0.49 12.68 -6.26
CA SER A 250 -0.65 13.92 -5.48
C SER A 250 0.21 15.06 -6.04
N VAL A 251 1.47 14.79 -6.40
CA VAL A 251 2.40 15.78 -6.96
C VAL A 251 1.92 16.28 -8.32
N HIS A 252 1.54 15.39 -9.23
CA HIS A 252 1.01 15.78 -10.54
C HIS A 252 -0.30 16.56 -10.43
N CYS A 253 -1.16 16.23 -9.47
CA CYS A 253 -2.34 17.03 -9.16
C CYS A 253 -1.98 18.45 -8.73
N VAL A 254 -1.00 18.60 -7.83
CA VAL A 254 -0.52 19.92 -7.40
C VAL A 254 -0.05 20.75 -8.58
N TRP A 255 0.77 20.17 -9.45
CA TRP A 255 1.28 20.89 -10.63
C TRP A 255 0.15 21.29 -11.57
N ALA A 256 -0.80 20.40 -11.86
CA ALA A 256 -1.96 20.71 -12.69
C ALA A 256 -2.85 21.81 -12.09
N LEU A 257 -3.06 21.82 -10.77
CA LEU A 257 -3.79 22.88 -10.07
C LEU A 257 -3.06 24.23 -10.14
N LYS A 258 -1.73 24.24 -9.95
CA LYS A 258 -0.90 25.47 -10.08
C LYS A 258 -0.95 26.02 -11.49
N ASP A 259 -0.86 25.15 -12.50
CA ASP A 259 -0.98 25.55 -13.92
C ASP A 259 -2.37 26.10 -14.25
N ALA A 260 -3.41 25.59 -13.58
CA ALA A 260 -4.78 26.10 -13.67
C ALA A 260 -5.01 27.42 -12.89
N GLY A 261 -3.98 27.94 -12.20
CA GLY A 261 -4.03 29.23 -11.52
C GLY A 261 -4.50 29.18 -10.06
N TYR A 262 -4.50 28.02 -9.43
CA TYR A 262 -4.79 27.87 -8.01
C TYR A 262 -3.52 28.01 -7.16
N GLU A 263 -3.72 28.38 -5.91
CA GLU A 263 -2.74 28.24 -4.85
C GLU A 263 -2.98 26.91 -4.15
N VAL A 264 -1.93 26.11 -3.97
CA VAL A 264 -2.08 24.72 -3.57
C VAL A 264 -1.40 24.44 -2.24
N VAL A 265 -2.15 23.87 -1.32
CA VAL A 265 -1.69 23.40 -0.01
C VAL A 265 -1.66 21.88 -0.01
N ILE A 266 -0.55 21.29 0.44
CA ILE A 266 -0.47 19.85 0.72
C ILE A 266 -0.51 19.61 2.23
N VAL A 267 -1.25 18.58 2.65
CA VAL A 267 -1.17 18.01 3.98
C VAL A 267 -0.66 16.57 3.85
N ASN A 268 0.51 16.31 4.41
CA ASN A 268 1.12 14.97 4.41
C ASN A 268 2.11 14.84 5.59
N ASN A 269 2.41 13.61 6.00
CA ASN A 269 3.33 13.33 7.10
C ASN A 269 4.47 12.36 6.75
N ASN A 270 4.64 12.05 5.46
CA ASN A 270 5.75 11.23 4.99
C ASN A 270 6.92 12.14 4.57
N PRO A 271 8.10 12.03 5.20
CA PRO A 271 9.23 12.91 4.91
C PRO A 271 10.02 12.50 3.65
N GLU A 272 9.80 11.31 3.11
CA GLU A 272 10.59 10.73 2.01
C GLU A 272 9.84 10.72 0.68
N THR A 273 9.04 11.76 0.41
CA THR A 273 8.23 11.86 -0.81
C THR A 273 8.34 13.23 -1.45
N VAL A 274 8.13 13.30 -2.77
CA VAL A 274 8.21 14.56 -3.55
C VAL A 274 7.08 15.52 -3.16
N SER A 275 5.94 15.01 -2.71
CA SER A 275 4.85 15.87 -2.24
C SER A 275 5.24 16.75 -1.05
N THR A 276 6.21 16.31 -0.26
CA THR A 276 6.73 17.05 0.89
C THR A 276 8.01 17.84 0.61
N ASP A 277 8.43 17.92 -0.65
CA ASP A 277 9.51 18.82 -1.05
C ASP A 277 9.05 20.28 -1.05
N PHE A 278 9.94 21.18 -0.62
CA PHE A 278 9.67 22.62 -0.42
C PHE A 278 9.20 23.37 -1.67
N ASN A 279 9.46 22.84 -2.86
CA ASN A 279 9.13 23.47 -4.14
C ASN A 279 7.93 22.83 -4.86
N THR A 280 7.27 21.85 -4.26
CA THR A 280 6.14 21.14 -4.87
C THR A 280 4.86 21.97 -4.74
N ALA A 281 4.41 22.24 -3.52
CA ALA A 281 3.21 23.03 -3.23
C ALA A 281 3.56 24.47 -2.85
N ASP A 282 2.55 25.34 -2.74
CA ASP A 282 2.74 26.70 -2.24
C ASP A 282 2.85 26.72 -0.71
N ARG A 283 2.21 25.79 -0.03
CA ARG A 283 2.32 25.53 1.42
C ARG A 283 2.20 24.05 1.73
N LEU A 284 2.93 23.60 2.77
CA LEU A 284 2.93 22.24 3.25
C LEU A 284 2.68 22.20 4.76
N TYR A 285 1.75 21.34 5.18
CA TYR A 285 1.54 21.02 6.59
C TYR A 285 1.99 19.58 6.87
N PHE A 286 2.98 19.44 7.78
CA PHE A 286 3.43 18.15 8.27
C PHE A 286 2.54 17.69 9.44
N GLU A 287 1.37 17.14 9.08
CA GLU A 287 0.37 16.75 10.07
C GLU A 287 -0.23 15.37 9.76
N PRO A 288 -0.72 14.67 10.78
CA PRO A 288 -1.52 13.47 10.58
C PRO A 288 -2.77 13.76 9.76
N LEU A 289 -3.14 12.81 8.90
CA LEU A 289 -4.34 12.91 8.05
C LEU A 289 -5.59 12.42 8.82
N THR A 290 -5.87 13.07 9.95
CA THR A 290 -7.05 12.81 10.77
C THR A 290 -8.06 13.96 10.70
N PRO A 291 -9.36 13.75 10.95
CA PRO A 291 -10.35 14.81 10.95
C PRO A 291 -10.01 16.02 11.83
N GLU A 292 -9.44 15.78 13.02
CA GLU A 292 -9.04 16.84 13.95
C GLU A 292 -7.89 17.67 13.37
N ASP A 293 -6.80 17.00 12.95
CA ASP A 293 -5.59 17.68 12.48
C ASP A 293 -5.87 18.45 11.16
N VAL A 294 -6.65 17.88 10.22
CA VAL A 294 -6.98 18.56 8.95
C VAL A 294 -8.05 19.65 9.11
N GLY A 295 -8.93 19.53 10.10
CA GLY A 295 -10.00 20.50 10.33
C GLY A 295 -9.46 21.90 10.65
N ASP A 296 -8.45 21.98 11.48
CA ASP A 296 -7.82 23.25 11.82
C ASP A 296 -7.02 23.86 10.66
N ILE A 297 -6.38 23.01 9.84
CA ILE A 297 -5.71 23.49 8.60
C ILE A 297 -6.74 24.09 7.64
N ILE A 298 -7.88 23.42 7.44
CA ILE A 298 -8.97 23.91 6.59
C ILE A 298 -9.49 25.26 7.11
N ARG A 299 -9.61 25.43 8.42
CA ARG A 299 -10.03 26.68 9.04
C ARG A 299 -9.06 27.83 8.76
N VAL A 300 -7.75 27.58 8.81
CA VAL A 300 -6.71 28.57 8.54
C VAL A 300 -6.60 28.90 7.06
N GLU A 301 -6.60 27.90 6.20
CA GLU A 301 -6.40 28.04 4.75
C GLU A 301 -7.66 28.49 3.99
N ASN A 302 -8.86 28.25 4.55
CA ASN A 302 -10.15 28.55 3.95
C ASN A 302 -10.26 28.18 2.46
N PRO A 303 -10.03 26.91 2.08
CA PRO A 303 -9.93 26.48 0.71
C PRO A 303 -11.29 26.51 0.00
N VAL A 304 -11.27 26.72 -1.33
CA VAL A 304 -12.47 26.55 -2.17
C VAL A 304 -12.84 25.09 -2.38
N GLY A 305 -11.94 24.16 -2.08
CA GLY A 305 -12.19 22.74 -2.15
C GLY A 305 -10.97 21.90 -1.74
N ALA A 306 -11.23 20.60 -1.55
CA ALA A 306 -10.24 19.62 -1.15
C ALA A 306 -10.19 18.45 -2.15
N VAL A 307 -9.00 17.94 -2.43
CA VAL A 307 -8.77 16.77 -3.29
C VAL A 307 -8.38 15.57 -2.42
N VAL A 308 -9.15 14.49 -2.51
CA VAL A 308 -8.93 13.22 -1.80
C VAL A 308 -8.56 12.07 -2.74
N ALA A 309 -8.85 12.21 -4.04
CA ALA A 309 -8.80 11.10 -5.00
C ALA A 309 -7.39 10.56 -5.27
N PHE A 310 -6.34 11.29 -4.92
CA PHE A 310 -4.95 10.94 -5.24
C PHE A 310 -4.14 10.42 -4.04
N GLY A 311 -4.58 10.69 -2.81
CA GLY A 311 -3.89 10.28 -1.58
C GLY A 311 -4.22 8.84 -1.12
N GLY A 312 -4.75 8.00 -1.99
CA GLY A 312 -5.11 6.61 -1.68
C GLY A 312 -6.16 6.50 -0.58
N GLN A 313 -6.17 5.37 0.13
CA GLN A 313 -7.17 5.11 1.17
C GLN A 313 -7.04 6.05 2.37
N THR A 314 -5.85 6.59 2.64
CA THR A 314 -5.62 7.57 3.71
C THR A 314 -6.46 8.82 3.52
N ALA A 315 -6.40 9.43 2.33
CA ALA A 315 -7.19 10.61 2.01
C ALA A 315 -8.68 10.32 1.84
N ILE A 316 -9.03 9.18 1.25
CA ILE A 316 -10.43 8.74 1.06
C ILE A 316 -11.19 8.65 2.39
N ARG A 317 -10.55 8.20 3.47
CA ARG A 317 -11.18 8.14 4.80
C ARG A 317 -11.66 9.50 5.32
N LEU A 318 -11.12 10.60 4.83
CA LEU A 318 -11.55 11.95 5.19
C LEU A 318 -12.86 12.37 4.51
N THR A 319 -13.27 11.69 3.43
CA THR A 319 -14.37 12.08 2.54
C THR A 319 -15.68 12.30 3.29
N LYS A 320 -16.04 11.36 4.17
CA LYS A 320 -17.27 11.44 4.97
C LYS A 320 -17.24 12.67 5.87
N TRP A 321 -16.16 12.86 6.62
CA TRP A 321 -16.00 14.00 7.53
C TRP A 321 -16.01 15.34 6.79
N LEU A 322 -15.31 15.43 5.64
CA LEU A 322 -15.31 16.64 4.79
C LEU A 322 -16.76 16.98 4.34
N SER A 323 -17.50 15.99 3.88
CA SER A 323 -18.88 16.15 3.44
C SER A 323 -19.81 16.61 4.59
N GLU A 324 -19.69 15.98 5.77
CA GLU A 324 -20.47 16.32 6.97
C GLU A 324 -20.17 17.75 7.47
N ASN A 325 -18.96 18.28 7.20
CA ASN A 325 -18.54 19.63 7.55
C ASN A 325 -18.69 20.64 6.39
N ASN A 326 -19.39 20.26 5.32
CA ASN A 326 -19.65 21.12 4.15
C ASN A 326 -18.40 21.62 3.44
N ILE A 327 -17.29 20.87 3.49
CA ILE A 327 -16.07 21.16 2.74
C ILE A 327 -16.23 20.61 1.33
N PRO A 328 -16.17 21.44 0.27
CA PRO A 328 -16.32 20.97 -1.10
C PRO A 328 -15.22 19.98 -1.47
N ILE A 329 -15.60 18.81 -1.99
CA ILE A 329 -14.67 17.81 -2.53
C ILE A 329 -14.58 18.04 -4.03
N LEU A 330 -13.37 18.32 -4.52
CA LEU A 330 -13.08 18.39 -5.95
C LEU A 330 -12.92 16.98 -6.49
N GLY A 331 -13.79 16.57 -7.39
CA GLY A 331 -13.79 15.22 -7.95
C GLY A 331 -15.10 14.45 -7.70
N THR A 332 -14.97 13.13 -7.54
CA THR A 332 -16.10 12.24 -7.31
C THR A 332 -16.77 12.55 -5.95
N PRO A 333 -18.12 12.72 -5.91
CA PRO A 333 -18.83 13.02 -4.68
C PRO A 333 -18.68 11.96 -3.60
N ALA A 334 -18.70 12.37 -2.33
CA ALA A 334 -18.56 11.49 -1.17
C ALA A 334 -19.57 10.32 -1.18
N ASP A 335 -20.86 10.59 -1.52
CA ASP A 335 -21.88 9.56 -1.60
C ASP A 335 -21.61 8.50 -2.68
N SER A 336 -20.99 8.91 -3.80
CA SER A 336 -20.60 8.00 -4.88
C SER A 336 -19.41 7.13 -4.49
N ILE A 337 -18.46 7.68 -3.72
CA ILE A 337 -17.34 6.92 -3.16
C ILE A 337 -17.87 5.88 -2.17
N ASP A 338 -18.75 6.28 -1.26
CA ASP A 338 -19.41 5.38 -0.31
C ASP A 338 -20.23 4.29 -1.01
N ALA A 339 -20.97 4.65 -2.08
CA ALA A 339 -21.73 3.69 -2.87
C ALA A 339 -20.88 2.63 -3.57
N ALA A 340 -19.63 2.95 -3.92
CA ALA A 340 -18.68 2.00 -4.49
C ALA A 340 -18.04 1.10 -3.41
N GLU A 341 -17.86 1.60 -2.19
CA GLU A 341 -17.27 0.86 -1.06
C GLU A 341 -18.32 0.02 -0.30
N ASP A 342 -19.57 0.47 -0.23
CA ASP A 342 -20.65 -0.28 0.40
C ASP A 342 -21.14 -1.41 -0.51
N ARG A 343 -20.97 -2.66 -0.06
CA ARG A 343 -21.33 -3.84 -0.84
C ARG A 343 -22.81 -3.85 -1.29
N GLY A 344 -23.73 -3.51 -0.39
CA GLY A 344 -25.15 -3.57 -0.69
C GLY A 344 -25.56 -2.55 -1.75
N ARG A 345 -25.05 -1.32 -1.63
CA ARG A 345 -25.26 -0.25 -2.60
C ARG A 345 -24.60 -0.58 -3.95
N PHE A 346 -23.39 -1.12 -3.92
CA PHE A 346 -22.67 -1.50 -5.13
C PHE A 346 -23.33 -2.67 -5.86
N GLU A 347 -23.77 -3.70 -5.13
CA GLU A 347 -24.53 -4.82 -5.71
C GLU A 347 -25.84 -4.35 -6.36
N ALA A 348 -26.59 -3.45 -5.69
CA ALA A 348 -27.81 -2.87 -6.24
C ALA A 348 -27.52 -2.08 -7.54
N LEU A 349 -26.44 -1.31 -7.57
CA LEU A 349 -26.00 -0.57 -8.75
C LEU A 349 -25.66 -1.52 -9.91
N LEU A 350 -24.88 -2.57 -9.67
CA LEU A 350 -24.53 -3.55 -10.71
C LEU A 350 -25.76 -4.28 -11.26
N LYS A 351 -26.72 -4.62 -10.40
CA LYS A 351 -28.01 -5.20 -10.84
C LYS A 351 -28.80 -4.24 -11.73
N GLN A 352 -28.89 -2.97 -11.34
CA GLN A 352 -29.54 -1.93 -12.14
C GLN A 352 -28.87 -1.76 -13.51
N LEU A 353 -27.56 -1.83 -13.55
CA LEU A 353 -26.76 -1.74 -14.78
C LEU A 353 -26.71 -3.06 -15.57
N HIS A 354 -27.33 -4.14 -15.11
CA HIS A 354 -27.19 -5.48 -15.70
C HIS A 354 -25.74 -5.91 -15.92
N ILE A 355 -24.86 -5.57 -14.98
CA ILE A 355 -23.45 -5.95 -14.96
C ILE A 355 -23.28 -7.13 -13.99
N LYS A 356 -22.55 -8.16 -14.42
CA LYS A 356 -22.32 -9.35 -13.61
C LYS A 356 -21.22 -9.12 -12.58
N GLN A 357 -21.42 -9.67 -11.38
CA GLN A 357 -20.41 -9.79 -10.33
C GLN A 357 -20.36 -11.24 -9.81
N PRO A 358 -19.30 -11.67 -9.11
CA PRO A 358 -19.27 -12.95 -8.41
C PRO A 358 -20.44 -13.04 -7.43
N VAL A 359 -21.05 -14.23 -7.36
CA VAL A 359 -22.13 -14.47 -6.39
C VAL A 359 -21.50 -14.67 -5.01
N GLY A 360 -22.03 -14.00 -4.01
CA GLY A 360 -21.54 -14.09 -2.65
C GLY A 360 -22.58 -13.68 -1.62
N ASP A 361 -22.17 -13.78 -0.34
CA ASP A 361 -23.01 -13.45 0.80
C ASP A 361 -22.17 -12.89 1.95
N THR A 362 -22.85 -12.31 2.93
CA THR A 362 -22.25 -11.76 4.13
C THR A 362 -22.58 -12.66 5.30
N VAL A 363 -21.58 -13.02 6.13
CA VAL A 363 -21.70 -13.93 7.25
C VAL A 363 -21.07 -13.36 8.51
N HIS A 364 -21.52 -13.83 9.67
CA HIS A 364 -21.06 -13.38 10.98
C HIS A 364 -20.38 -14.50 11.79
N THR A 365 -20.68 -15.76 11.47
CA THR A 365 -20.17 -16.93 12.23
C THR A 365 -19.48 -17.93 11.29
N ALA A 366 -18.67 -18.81 11.87
CA ALA A 366 -18.00 -19.86 11.13
C ALA A 366 -19.02 -20.87 10.54
N GLU A 367 -20.11 -21.14 11.23
CA GLU A 367 -21.16 -22.04 10.79
C GLU A 367 -21.90 -21.46 9.55
N GLU A 368 -22.31 -20.20 9.61
CA GLU A 368 -22.90 -19.48 8.46
C GLU A 368 -21.92 -19.45 7.27
N ALA A 369 -20.64 -19.28 7.54
CA ALA A 369 -19.60 -19.28 6.53
C ALA A 369 -19.48 -20.63 5.81
N ILE A 370 -19.48 -21.73 6.55
CA ILE A 370 -19.43 -23.10 5.99
C ILE A 370 -20.70 -23.40 5.17
N GLU A 371 -21.88 -23.06 5.70
CA GLU A 371 -23.14 -23.25 4.99
C GLU A 371 -23.16 -22.47 3.66
N THR A 372 -22.76 -21.21 3.69
CA THR A 372 -22.67 -20.36 2.49
C THR A 372 -21.64 -20.90 1.50
N ALA A 373 -20.46 -21.31 1.96
CA ALA A 373 -19.43 -21.90 1.11
C ALA A 373 -19.91 -23.18 0.41
N ASN A 374 -20.62 -24.06 1.13
CA ASN A 374 -21.20 -25.26 0.56
C ASN A 374 -22.31 -24.95 -0.47
N ARG A 375 -23.13 -23.93 -0.23
CA ARG A 375 -24.15 -23.47 -1.17
C ARG A 375 -23.56 -22.89 -2.44
N LEU A 376 -22.48 -22.08 -2.33
CA LEU A 376 -21.75 -21.50 -3.48
C LEU A 376 -20.90 -22.54 -4.23
N GLY A 377 -20.52 -23.62 -3.54
CA GLY A 377 -19.55 -24.62 -4.02
C GLY A 377 -18.11 -24.11 -3.96
N TYR A 378 -17.19 -24.96 -3.52
CA TYR A 378 -15.76 -24.64 -3.45
C TYR A 378 -15.11 -24.51 -4.85
N PRO A 379 -14.02 -23.72 -4.97
CA PRO A 379 -13.43 -22.84 -3.98
C PRO A 379 -14.23 -21.55 -3.78
N VAL A 380 -14.09 -20.94 -2.58
CA VAL A 380 -14.68 -19.65 -2.22
C VAL A 380 -13.60 -18.67 -1.74
N LEU A 381 -13.85 -17.38 -1.90
CA LEU A 381 -13.01 -16.30 -1.41
C LEU A 381 -13.65 -15.71 -0.15
N LEU A 382 -12.89 -15.69 0.96
CA LEU A 382 -13.30 -15.03 2.20
C LEU A 382 -12.55 -13.71 2.31
N ARG A 383 -13.27 -12.64 2.66
CA ARG A 383 -12.68 -11.31 2.90
C ARG A 383 -13.39 -10.59 4.04
N PRO A 384 -12.64 -10.00 4.99
CA PRO A 384 -13.24 -9.08 5.94
C PRO A 384 -13.78 -7.84 5.23
N SER A 385 -14.78 -7.19 5.83
CA SER A 385 -15.25 -5.89 5.33
C SER A 385 -14.20 -4.81 5.63
N TYR A 386 -14.04 -3.84 4.72
CA TYR A 386 -13.15 -2.69 4.88
C TYR A 386 -11.66 -3.01 5.06
N VAL A 387 -11.06 -3.75 4.13
CA VAL A 387 -9.62 -4.08 4.15
C VAL A 387 -8.85 -3.39 3.05
N LEU A 388 -7.60 -2.96 3.37
CA LEU A 388 -6.67 -2.37 2.42
C LEU A 388 -5.74 -3.45 1.83
N GLY A 389 -5.59 -3.48 0.50
CA GLY A 389 -4.66 -4.38 -0.19
C GLY A 389 -4.91 -5.86 0.12
N GLY A 390 -6.18 -6.27 0.21
CA GLY A 390 -6.59 -7.65 0.41
C GLY A 390 -6.20 -8.25 1.78
N GLN A 391 -5.96 -7.43 2.80
CA GLN A 391 -5.55 -7.91 4.12
C GLN A 391 -6.51 -8.98 4.65
N ASN A 392 -5.94 -10.11 5.10
CA ASN A 392 -6.68 -11.26 5.58
C ASN A 392 -7.67 -11.88 4.55
N MET A 393 -7.52 -11.59 3.26
CA MET A 393 -8.27 -12.28 2.22
C MET A 393 -7.66 -13.66 1.94
N ILE A 394 -8.51 -14.65 1.72
CA ILE A 394 -8.07 -16.01 1.44
C ILE A 394 -8.99 -16.76 0.51
N ILE A 395 -8.44 -17.74 -0.19
CA ILE A 395 -9.19 -18.71 -0.98
C ILE A 395 -9.29 -20.00 -0.19
N ALA A 396 -10.51 -20.42 0.16
CA ALA A 396 -10.80 -21.65 0.87
C ALA A 396 -11.29 -22.74 -0.09
N PHE A 397 -10.82 -23.96 0.10
CA PHE A 397 -11.12 -25.13 -0.74
C PHE A 397 -11.94 -26.19 0.01
N SER A 398 -12.18 -26.01 1.30
CA SER A 398 -12.91 -26.95 2.15
C SER A 398 -13.47 -26.27 3.40
N ASP A 399 -14.41 -26.94 4.08
CA ASP A 399 -14.98 -26.51 5.35
C ASP A 399 -13.90 -26.28 6.42
N ALA A 400 -12.86 -27.11 6.44
CA ALA A 400 -11.75 -26.96 7.38
C ALA A 400 -10.98 -25.66 7.15
N ASP A 401 -10.80 -25.24 5.89
CA ASP A 401 -10.15 -23.97 5.57
C ASP A 401 -11.02 -22.79 6.03
N VAL A 402 -12.32 -22.83 5.74
CA VAL A 402 -13.27 -21.79 6.14
C VAL A 402 -13.25 -21.64 7.66
N LYS A 403 -13.29 -22.75 8.41
CA LYS A 403 -13.28 -22.70 9.87
C LYS A 403 -11.97 -22.11 10.42
N GLU A 404 -10.81 -22.62 9.97
CA GLU A 404 -9.48 -22.12 10.40
C GLU A 404 -9.38 -20.60 10.22
N TYR A 405 -9.90 -20.09 9.11
CA TYR A 405 -9.78 -18.69 8.79
C TYR A 405 -10.82 -17.78 9.45
N MET A 406 -12.04 -18.27 9.65
CA MET A 406 -13.03 -17.54 10.44
C MET A 406 -12.55 -17.36 11.88
N ASP A 407 -11.92 -18.39 12.47
CA ASP A 407 -11.32 -18.30 13.80
C ASP A 407 -10.21 -17.23 13.85
N ILE A 408 -9.36 -17.15 12.84
CA ILE A 408 -8.31 -16.12 12.73
C ILE A 408 -8.91 -14.71 12.59
N ILE A 409 -9.88 -14.52 11.69
CA ILE A 409 -10.51 -13.22 11.45
C ILE A 409 -11.25 -12.74 12.70
N LEU A 410 -12.07 -13.59 13.31
CA LEU A 410 -12.89 -13.24 14.48
C LEU A 410 -12.05 -12.99 15.75
N SER A 411 -10.87 -13.61 15.87
CA SER A 411 -9.96 -13.40 17.02
C SER A 411 -9.26 -12.04 17.01
N HIS A 412 -9.15 -11.38 15.84
CA HIS A 412 -8.42 -10.12 15.69
C HIS A 412 -9.32 -8.90 15.48
N MET A 413 -10.63 -9.10 15.30
CA MET A 413 -11.53 -8.03 14.88
C MET A 413 -12.91 -8.21 15.53
N GLU A 414 -13.28 -7.41 16.51
CA GLU A 414 -14.62 -7.44 17.14
C GLU A 414 -15.71 -6.89 16.20
N GLY A 415 -16.79 -7.66 16.03
CA GLY A 415 -18.01 -7.21 15.36
C GLY A 415 -17.99 -7.23 13.82
N ASN A 416 -17.11 -8.00 13.19
CA ASN A 416 -16.90 -7.91 11.75
C ASN A 416 -17.74 -8.84 10.90
N LEU A 417 -18.30 -8.22 9.87
CA LEU A 417 -18.88 -8.85 8.71
C LEU A 417 -17.77 -9.48 7.85
N VAL A 418 -17.89 -10.77 7.54
CA VAL A 418 -17.04 -11.49 6.59
C VAL A 418 -17.84 -11.74 5.32
N LEU A 419 -17.24 -11.40 4.19
CA LEU A 419 -17.81 -11.62 2.88
C LEU A 419 -17.28 -12.94 2.33
N ILE A 420 -18.20 -13.76 1.80
CA ILE A 420 -17.86 -15.01 1.11
C ILE A 420 -18.36 -14.90 -0.31
N ASP A 421 -17.44 -14.91 -1.26
CA ASP A 421 -17.75 -14.87 -2.67
C ASP A 421 -17.34 -16.19 -3.36
N LYS A 422 -18.08 -16.57 -4.40
CA LYS A 422 -17.65 -17.64 -5.30
C LYS A 422 -16.33 -17.25 -5.93
N TYR A 423 -15.29 -18.03 -5.72
CA TYR A 423 -14.02 -17.79 -6.38
C TYR A 423 -14.11 -18.05 -7.88
N MET A 424 -13.74 -17.06 -8.68
CA MET A 424 -13.83 -17.07 -10.14
C MET A 424 -12.44 -17.34 -10.72
N MET A 425 -12.16 -18.60 -11.11
CA MET A 425 -10.90 -18.96 -11.74
C MET A 425 -10.91 -18.54 -13.21
N GLY A 426 -10.24 -17.45 -13.55
CA GLY A 426 -10.24 -16.87 -14.89
C GLY A 426 -9.12 -15.87 -15.09
N THR A 427 -9.15 -15.18 -16.24
CA THR A 427 -8.20 -14.11 -16.57
C THR A 427 -8.65 -12.82 -15.89
N GLU A 428 -7.78 -12.20 -15.13
CA GLU A 428 -8.01 -10.92 -14.49
C GLU A 428 -7.56 -9.77 -15.37
N LEU A 429 -8.33 -8.68 -15.36
CA LEU A 429 -8.06 -7.47 -16.13
C LEU A 429 -8.29 -6.24 -15.27
N GLU A 430 -7.56 -5.19 -15.59
CA GLU A 430 -7.64 -3.92 -14.89
C GLU A 430 -7.82 -2.78 -15.90
N VAL A 431 -8.71 -1.84 -15.57
CA VAL A 431 -8.99 -0.64 -16.35
C VAL A 431 -8.91 0.56 -15.42
N ASP A 432 -8.04 1.51 -15.74
CA ASP A 432 -8.09 2.85 -15.18
C ASP A 432 -8.68 3.78 -16.23
N ALA A 433 -9.71 4.54 -15.85
CA ALA A 433 -10.40 5.46 -16.73
C ALA A 433 -10.53 6.85 -16.10
N ILE A 434 -10.76 7.83 -16.95
CA ILE A 434 -11.05 9.22 -16.55
C ILE A 434 -12.48 9.53 -17.00
N CYS A 435 -13.28 10.09 -16.11
CA CYS A 435 -14.68 10.45 -16.38
C CYS A 435 -14.93 11.91 -16.00
N ASP A 436 -15.62 12.66 -16.85
CA ASP A 436 -16.02 14.06 -16.62
C ASP A 436 -17.50 14.21 -16.25
N GLY A 437 -18.19 13.08 -15.99
CA GLY A 437 -19.63 13.00 -15.72
C GLY A 437 -20.51 12.90 -16.97
N GLU A 438 -19.95 13.07 -18.17
CA GLU A 438 -20.63 12.95 -19.47
C GLU A 438 -19.93 11.94 -20.36
N ASP A 439 -18.61 12.05 -20.46
CA ASP A 439 -17.76 11.22 -21.28
C ASP A 439 -16.73 10.46 -20.43
N VAL A 440 -16.15 9.39 -20.99
CA VAL A 440 -15.14 8.56 -20.34
C VAL A 440 -13.99 8.31 -21.32
N LEU A 441 -12.75 8.50 -20.85
CA LEU A 441 -11.52 8.15 -21.54
C LEU A 441 -10.89 6.93 -20.88
N LEU A 442 -10.63 5.87 -21.63
CA LEU A 442 -9.89 4.69 -21.22
C LEU A 442 -8.52 4.69 -21.90
N PRO A 443 -7.42 4.99 -21.20
CA PRO A 443 -6.07 4.96 -21.78
C PRO A 443 -5.66 3.58 -22.27
N GLY A 444 -6.18 2.51 -21.64
CA GLY A 444 -5.94 1.14 -22.05
C GLY A 444 -6.55 0.11 -21.12
N ILE A 445 -6.42 -1.14 -21.54
CA ILE A 445 -6.84 -2.31 -20.76
C ILE A 445 -5.59 -3.13 -20.47
N MET A 446 -5.36 -3.45 -19.20
CA MET A 446 -4.28 -4.33 -18.75
C MET A 446 -4.82 -5.73 -18.51
N GLU A 447 -4.02 -6.74 -18.86
CA GLU A 447 -4.33 -8.14 -18.64
C GLU A 447 -3.25 -8.78 -17.77
N HIS A 448 -3.66 -9.56 -16.76
CA HIS A 448 -2.72 -10.26 -15.89
C HIS A 448 -2.27 -11.58 -16.54
N ILE A 449 -0.97 -11.90 -16.41
CA ILE A 449 -0.45 -13.22 -16.80
C ILE A 449 -0.95 -14.27 -15.85
N ASP A 450 -0.92 -13.98 -14.56
CA ASP A 450 -1.42 -14.89 -13.52
C ASP A 450 -2.95 -14.93 -13.54
N ARG A 451 -3.51 -16.13 -13.34
CA ARG A 451 -4.95 -16.29 -13.15
C ARG A 451 -5.44 -15.56 -11.92
N ALA A 452 -6.71 -15.18 -11.91
CA ALA A 452 -7.36 -14.53 -10.76
C ALA A 452 -7.08 -15.28 -9.45
N GLY A 453 -6.98 -14.50 -8.36
CA GLY A 453 -6.67 -15.00 -7.02
C GLY A 453 -5.29 -14.64 -6.50
N ILE A 454 -4.48 -13.96 -7.31
CA ILE A 454 -3.28 -13.23 -6.87
C ILE A 454 -3.65 -11.74 -6.92
N HIS A 455 -3.33 -10.98 -5.87
CA HIS A 455 -3.59 -9.54 -5.82
C HIS A 455 -3.01 -8.83 -7.05
N SER A 456 -3.74 -7.88 -7.63
CA SER A 456 -3.33 -7.17 -8.86
C SER A 456 -1.94 -6.51 -8.75
N GLY A 457 -1.58 -6.02 -7.56
CA GLY A 457 -0.25 -5.49 -7.26
C GLY A 457 0.88 -6.52 -7.34
N ASP A 458 0.58 -7.79 -7.11
CA ASP A 458 1.54 -8.91 -7.10
C ASP A 458 1.56 -9.69 -8.41
N SER A 459 0.60 -9.44 -9.30
CA SER A 459 0.51 -10.07 -10.61
C SER A 459 1.37 -9.35 -11.63
N ILE A 460 1.95 -10.13 -12.55
CA ILE A 460 2.57 -9.58 -13.77
C ILE A 460 1.45 -9.12 -14.69
N ALA A 461 1.41 -7.83 -15.03
CA ALA A 461 0.38 -7.26 -15.87
C ALA A 461 0.94 -6.72 -17.19
N VAL A 462 0.21 -6.91 -18.27
CA VAL A 462 0.61 -6.59 -19.64
C VAL A 462 -0.31 -5.52 -20.23
N TYR A 463 0.27 -4.51 -20.84
CA TYR A 463 -0.40 -3.52 -21.66
C TYR A 463 0.20 -3.49 -23.07
N PRO A 464 -0.62 -3.48 -24.13
CA PRO A 464 -2.06 -3.70 -24.12
C PRO A 464 -2.41 -5.17 -23.82
N ALA A 465 -3.65 -5.42 -23.38
CA ALA A 465 -4.15 -6.77 -23.19
C ALA A 465 -3.97 -7.59 -24.49
N TRP A 466 -3.40 -8.80 -24.37
CA TRP A 466 -2.95 -9.57 -25.55
C TRP A 466 -3.92 -10.68 -25.96
N ASN A 467 -4.83 -11.08 -25.07
CA ASN A 467 -5.72 -12.24 -25.30
C ASN A 467 -7.20 -11.86 -25.30
N LEU A 468 -7.52 -10.61 -25.63
CA LEU A 468 -8.90 -10.14 -25.68
C LEU A 468 -9.47 -10.18 -27.10
N SER A 469 -10.65 -10.79 -27.26
CA SER A 469 -11.43 -10.65 -28.47
C SER A 469 -12.04 -9.23 -28.57
N PRO A 470 -12.28 -8.71 -29.80
CA PRO A 470 -12.93 -7.41 -29.97
C PRO A 470 -14.26 -7.28 -29.24
N ALA A 471 -15.04 -8.36 -29.16
CA ALA A 471 -16.32 -8.39 -28.46
C ALA A 471 -16.15 -8.21 -26.94
N LYS A 472 -15.11 -8.82 -26.33
CA LYS A 472 -14.80 -8.64 -24.90
C LYS A 472 -14.25 -7.25 -24.64
N THR A 473 -13.37 -6.74 -25.51
CA THR A 473 -12.90 -5.35 -25.41
C THR A 473 -14.06 -4.36 -25.43
N ALA A 474 -14.97 -4.48 -26.39
CA ALA A 474 -16.15 -3.61 -26.45
C ALA A 474 -17.04 -3.72 -25.20
N LYS A 475 -17.16 -4.92 -24.62
CA LYS A 475 -17.93 -5.14 -23.40
C LYS A 475 -17.26 -4.51 -22.17
N LEU A 476 -15.95 -4.58 -22.06
CA LEU A 476 -15.17 -3.93 -20.98
C LEU A 476 -15.32 -2.41 -21.06
N VAL A 477 -15.21 -1.84 -22.27
CA VAL A 477 -15.41 -0.41 -22.51
C VAL A 477 -16.84 0.02 -22.13
N ASP A 478 -17.87 -0.73 -22.56
CA ASP A 478 -19.27 -0.48 -22.21
C ASP A 478 -19.50 -0.52 -20.69
N TYR A 479 -18.99 -1.56 -20.03
CA TYR A 479 -19.14 -1.72 -18.57
C TYR A 479 -18.43 -0.59 -17.81
N SER A 480 -17.19 -0.25 -18.19
CA SER A 480 -16.42 0.83 -17.56
C SER A 480 -17.12 2.18 -17.73
N THR A 481 -17.63 2.47 -18.93
CA THR A 481 -18.35 3.72 -19.21
C THR A 481 -19.61 3.82 -18.37
N ARG A 482 -20.44 2.78 -18.36
CA ARG A 482 -21.70 2.81 -17.59
C ARG A 482 -21.49 2.90 -16.09
N LEU A 483 -20.46 2.21 -15.56
CA LEU A 483 -20.10 2.28 -14.14
C LEU A 483 -19.61 3.67 -13.75
N ALA A 484 -18.70 4.25 -14.53
CA ALA A 484 -18.16 5.58 -14.27
C ALA A 484 -19.26 6.66 -14.25
N LEU A 485 -20.18 6.60 -15.22
CA LEU A 485 -21.31 7.53 -15.30
C LEU A 485 -22.31 7.32 -14.17
N ALA A 486 -22.66 6.07 -13.85
CA ALA A 486 -23.64 5.76 -12.80
C ALA A 486 -23.12 6.12 -11.39
N LEU A 487 -21.81 6.05 -11.16
CA LEU A 487 -21.15 6.52 -9.94
C LEU A 487 -20.89 8.04 -9.97
N ASN A 488 -21.39 8.77 -10.98
CA ASN A 488 -21.15 10.21 -11.12
C ASN A 488 -19.66 10.56 -10.90
N THR A 489 -18.78 9.73 -11.45
CA THR A 489 -17.32 9.90 -11.31
C THR A 489 -16.87 11.19 -11.97
N LYS A 490 -16.02 11.93 -11.28
CA LYS A 490 -15.28 13.08 -11.82
C LYS A 490 -13.81 12.92 -11.50
N GLY A 491 -13.01 12.66 -12.52
CA GLY A 491 -11.60 12.30 -12.39
C GLY A 491 -11.39 10.81 -12.62
N LEU A 492 -10.52 10.18 -11.83
CA LEU A 492 -10.10 8.79 -12.01
C LEU A 492 -11.08 7.76 -11.42
N ILE A 493 -11.16 6.63 -12.08
CA ILE A 493 -11.83 5.41 -11.62
C ILE A 493 -11.04 4.19 -12.04
N ASN A 494 -10.79 3.29 -11.10
CA ASN A 494 -10.15 2.00 -11.35
C ASN A 494 -11.19 0.89 -11.24
N ILE A 495 -11.20 -0.03 -12.20
CA ILE A 495 -12.17 -1.14 -12.25
C ILE A 495 -11.41 -2.43 -12.49
N GLN A 496 -11.62 -3.42 -11.64
CA GLN A 496 -11.06 -4.76 -11.78
C GLN A 496 -12.13 -5.74 -12.29
N TYR A 497 -11.74 -6.53 -13.28
CA TYR A 497 -12.60 -7.50 -13.94
C TYR A 497 -11.99 -8.90 -13.90
N VAL A 498 -12.84 -9.92 -14.00
CA VAL A 498 -12.43 -11.29 -14.30
C VAL A 498 -13.25 -11.83 -15.46
N ILE A 499 -12.57 -12.49 -16.41
CA ILE A 499 -13.22 -13.27 -17.47
C ILE A 499 -13.18 -14.73 -17.04
N CYS A 500 -14.34 -15.27 -16.75
CA CYS A 500 -14.51 -16.67 -16.37
C CYS A 500 -15.61 -17.30 -17.21
N GLN A 501 -15.36 -18.50 -17.80
CA GLN A 501 -16.30 -19.20 -18.65
C GLN A 501 -16.91 -18.29 -19.75
N ASP A 502 -16.03 -17.53 -20.40
CA ASP A 502 -16.37 -16.57 -21.47
C ASP A 502 -17.28 -15.38 -21.05
N GLN A 503 -17.52 -15.19 -19.76
CA GLN A 503 -18.29 -14.08 -19.22
C GLN A 503 -17.39 -13.10 -18.47
N VAL A 504 -17.71 -11.80 -18.59
CA VAL A 504 -17.04 -10.71 -17.88
C VAL A 504 -17.77 -10.42 -16.58
N TYR A 505 -17.04 -10.39 -15.47
CA TYR A 505 -17.53 -10.03 -14.14
C TYR A 505 -16.72 -8.86 -13.59
N VAL A 506 -17.38 -7.94 -12.90
CA VAL A 506 -16.74 -6.89 -12.10
C VAL A 506 -16.40 -7.46 -10.74
N ILE A 507 -15.15 -7.28 -10.31
CA ILE A 507 -14.67 -7.69 -8.98
C ILE A 507 -14.76 -6.53 -8.01
N GLU A 508 -14.23 -5.36 -8.43
CA GLU A 508 -14.05 -4.19 -7.57
C GLU A 508 -14.05 -2.90 -8.41
N VAL A 509 -14.53 -1.82 -7.80
CA VAL A 509 -14.48 -0.48 -8.37
C VAL A 509 -13.94 0.49 -7.31
N ASN A 510 -12.97 1.29 -7.71
CA ASN A 510 -12.34 2.31 -6.88
C ASN A 510 -12.46 3.67 -7.59
N PRO A 511 -13.37 4.58 -7.18
CA PRO A 511 -13.53 5.90 -7.80
C PRO A 511 -12.44 6.87 -7.32
N ARG A 512 -11.19 6.52 -7.54
CA ARG A 512 -9.97 7.23 -7.16
C ARG A 512 -8.79 6.75 -8.01
N SER A 513 -7.61 7.37 -7.81
CA SER A 513 -6.36 6.88 -8.39
C SER A 513 -6.03 5.45 -7.95
N SER A 514 -5.37 4.74 -8.82
CA SER A 514 -4.82 3.39 -8.57
C SER A 514 -3.29 3.40 -8.68
N ARG A 515 -2.69 2.26 -8.35
CA ARG A 515 -1.25 2.05 -8.49
C ARG A 515 -0.77 2.00 -9.94
N THR A 516 -1.66 1.64 -10.86
CA THR A 516 -1.34 1.52 -12.29
C THR A 516 -1.37 2.83 -13.05
N VAL A 517 -1.89 3.90 -12.46
CA VAL A 517 -1.97 5.24 -13.09
C VAL A 517 -0.62 5.79 -13.55
N PRO A 518 0.46 5.79 -12.74
CA PRO A 518 1.78 6.23 -13.21
C PRO A 518 2.32 5.38 -14.37
N TYR A 519 2.12 4.06 -14.28
CA TYR A 519 2.52 3.11 -15.31
C TYR A 519 1.79 3.39 -16.63
N LEU A 520 0.45 3.44 -16.60
CA LEU A 520 -0.35 3.71 -17.80
C LEU A 520 -0.06 5.10 -18.38
N SER A 521 0.07 6.14 -17.55
CA SER A 521 0.43 7.48 -18.02
C SER A 521 1.75 7.47 -18.80
N LYS A 522 2.74 6.72 -18.31
CA LYS A 522 4.06 6.62 -18.95
C LYS A 522 3.98 5.88 -20.29
N VAL A 523 3.32 4.72 -20.34
CA VAL A 523 3.35 3.84 -21.54
C VAL A 523 2.37 4.26 -22.63
N THR A 524 1.31 4.99 -22.28
CA THR A 524 0.32 5.51 -23.23
C THR A 524 0.60 6.94 -23.70
N GLY A 525 1.42 7.68 -22.94
CA GLY A 525 1.63 9.11 -23.15
C GLY A 525 0.43 9.99 -22.79
N ILE A 526 -0.57 9.43 -22.12
CA ILE A 526 -1.76 10.16 -21.66
C ILE A 526 -1.52 10.60 -20.20
N PRO A 527 -1.38 11.90 -19.89
CA PRO A 527 -1.10 12.39 -18.55
C PRO A 527 -2.36 12.29 -17.67
N MET A 528 -2.67 11.09 -17.19
CA MET A 528 -3.94 10.76 -16.58
C MET A 528 -4.29 11.63 -15.39
N VAL A 529 -3.32 11.97 -14.54
CA VAL A 529 -3.55 12.80 -13.34
C VAL A 529 -3.83 14.26 -13.72
N ASP A 530 -3.11 14.81 -14.69
CA ASP A 530 -3.34 16.16 -15.20
C ASP A 530 -4.76 16.28 -15.77
N ILE A 531 -5.14 15.35 -16.66
CA ILE A 531 -6.49 15.30 -17.26
C ILE A 531 -7.56 15.18 -16.18
N ALA A 532 -7.37 14.25 -15.25
CA ALA A 532 -8.32 14.04 -14.16
C ALA A 532 -8.47 15.29 -13.28
N THR A 533 -7.39 15.98 -12.98
CA THR A 533 -7.42 17.22 -12.19
C THR A 533 -8.19 18.33 -12.93
N ARG A 534 -7.95 18.51 -14.23
CA ARG A 534 -8.70 19.46 -15.06
C ARG A 534 -10.18 19.13 -15.13
N VAL A 535 -10.52 17.86 -15.25
CA VAL A 535 -11.90 17.38 -15.18
C VAL A 535 -12.55 17.70 -13.83
N MET A 536 -11.82 17.55 -12.71
CA MET A 536 -12.32 17.94 -11.39
C MET A 536 -12.59 19.44 -11.28
N LEU A 537 -11.86 20.26 -12.05
CA LEU A 537 -12.08 21.71 -12.16
C LEU A 537 -13.21 22.09 -13.15
N GLY A 538 -13.81 21.11 -13.84
CA GLY A 538 -14.98 21.30 -14.72
C GLY A 538 -14.67 21.29 -16.21
N GLU A 539 -13.42 21.07 -16.63
CA GLU A 539 -13.09 20.88 -18.05
C GLU A 539 -13.68 19.58 -18.59
N LYS A 540 -13.99 19.56 -19.87
CA LYS A 540 -14.62 18.40 -20.53
C LYS A 540 -13.60 17.61 -21.37
N LEU A 541 -13.67 16.28 -21.31
CA LEU A 541 -12.80 15.40 -22.08
C LEU A 541 -12.86 15.64 -23.60
N LYS A 542 -14.06 15.92 -24.11
CA LYS A 542 -14.27 16.24 -25.54
C LYS A 542 -13.52 17.49 -26.03
N ASP A 543 -13.16 18.39 -25.13
CA ASP A 543 -12.45 19.64 -25.44
C ASP A 543 -10.93 19.45 -25.30
N MET A 544 -10.47 18.25 -24.85
CA MET A 544 -9.06 17.90 -24.66
C MET A 544 -8.52 17.08 -25.86
N PRO A 545 -7.21 17.10 -26.14
CA PRO A 545 -6.64 16.46 -27.34
C PRO A 545 -6.60 14.92 -27.28
N TYR A 546 -7.00 14.31 -26.16
CA TYR A 546 -6.90 12.86 -25.93
C TYR A 546 -8.16 12.06 -26.36
N GLY A 547 -9.26 12.76 -26.66
CA GLY A 547 -10.51 12.14 -27.08
C GLY A 547 -11.29 11.45 -25.95
N THR A 548 -12.27 10.62 -26.33
CA THR A 548 -13.14 9.85 -25.45
C THR A 548 -13.18 8.38 -25.88
N GLY A 549 -13.66 7.48 -25.01
CA GLY A 549 -13.66 6.04 -25.26
C GLY A 549 -12.27 5.40 -25.06
N LEU A 550 -12.05 4.26 -25.73
CA LEU A 550 -10.75 3.56 -25.65
C LEU A 550 -9.73 4.26 -26.55
N ALA A 551 -8.62 4.68 -25.94
CA ALA A 551 -7.51 5.30 -26.65
C ALA A 551 -6.84 4.32 -27.66
N PRO A 552 -6.16 4.84 -28.71
CA PRO A 552 -5.39 4.01 -29.62
C PRO A 552 -4.33 3.17 -28.90
N ILE A 553 -4.16 1.93 -29.32
CA ILE A 553 -3.19 0.99 -28.73
C ILE A 553 -1.78 1.38 -29.14
N SER A 554 -0.83 1.35 -28.19
CA SER A 554 0.60 1.55 -28.45
C SER A 554 1.17 0.45 -29.37
N SER A 555 2.18 0.78 -30.17
CA SER A 555 2.96 -0.17 -30.95
C SER A 555 3.92 -1.02 -30.09
N TYR A 556 4.14 -0.62 -28.85
CA TYR A 556 4.97 -1.35 -27.89
C TYR A 556 4.10 -2.12 -26.90
N THR A 557 4.64 -3.27 -26.46
CA THR A 557 4.12 -3.99 -25.30
C THR A 557 4.88 -3.53 -24.06
N ALA A 558 4.15 -3.20 -23.04
CA ALA A 558 4.69 -2.83 -21.73
C ALA A 558 4.24 -3.84 -20.68
N ILE A 559 5.14 -4.23 -19.80
CA ILE A 559 4.86 -5.22 -18.75
C ILE A 559 5.26 -4.65 -17.40
N LYS A 560 4.34 -4.73 -16.46
CA LYS A 560 4.56 -4.45 -15.04
C LYS A 560 4.97 -5.75 -14.35
N VAL A 561 6.16 -5.79 -13.77
CA VAL A 561 6.64 -6.92 -12.96
C VAL A 561 6.75 -6.48 -11.50
N PRO A 562 6.09 -7.15 -10.56
CA PRO A 562 6.17 -6.82 -9.13
C PRO A 562 7.54 -7.15 -8.56
N VAL A 563 7.97 -6.36 -7.56
CA VAL A 563 9.19 -6.58 -6.78
C VAL A 563 8.83 -6.87 -5.33
N PHE A 564 9.49 -7.87 -4.73
CA PHE A 564 9.24 -8.33 -3.38
C PHE A 564 10.50 -8.17 -2.51
N SER A 565 10.34 -7.68 -1.29
CA SER A 565 11.43 -7.56 -0.30
C SER A 565 11.40 -8.71 0.72
N PHE A 566 11.19 -9.94 0.24
CA PHE A 566 11.07 -11.11 1.11
C PHE A 566 12.35 -11.42 1.90
N GLU A 567 13.51 -11.06 1.36
CA GLU A 567 14.81 -11.24 2.01
C GLU A 567 14.96 -10.43 3.30
N LYS A 568 14.18 -9.35 3.47
CA LYS A 568 14.22 -8.50 4.67
C LYS A 568 13.41 -9.06 5.84
N LEU A 569 12.51 -10.02 5.58
CA LEU A 569 11.55 -10.54 6.54
C LEU A 569 11.73 -12.05 6.74
N SER A 570 12.47 -12.43 7.76
CA SER A 570 12.63 -13.84 8.10
C SER A 570 11.31 -14.45 8.61
N GLY A 571 11.05 -15.69 8.24
CA GLY A 571 9.89 -16.45 8.76
C GLY A 571 8.63 -16.37 7.91
N LEU A 572 8.62 -15.60 6.85
CA LEU A 572 7.44 -15.34 6.03
C LEU A 572 7.26 -16.41 4.92
N ASP A 573 6.01 -16.64 4.53
CA ASP A 573 5.65 -17.44 3.35
C ASP A 573 5.54 -16.54 2.12
N THR A 574 6.31 -16.88 1.08
CA THR A 574 6.37 -16.11 -0.18
C THR A 574 5.26 -16.49 -1.16
N GLN A 575 4.37 -17.43 -0.82
CA GLN A 575 3.25 -17.79 -1.69
C GLN A 575 2.36 -16.58 -1.94
N LEU A 576 2.13 -16.28 -3.22
CA LEU A 576 1.22 -15.23 -3.64
C LEU A 576 -0.24 -15.65 -3.45
N GLY A 577 -1.10 -14.66 -3.28
CA GLY A 577 -2.53 -14.86 -3.03
C GLY A 577 -3.29 -13.54 -3.11
N PRO A 578 -4.53 -13.48 -2.64
CA PRO A 578 -5.35 -12.28 -2.74
C PRO A 578 -4.87 -11.11 -1.88
N GLU A 579 -3.96 -11.36 -0.93
CA GLU A 579 -3.32 -10.33 -0.12
C GLU A 579 -2.02 -9.86 -0.76
N MET A 580 -1.87 -8.55 -0.93
CA MET A 580 -0.70 -7.93 -1.54
C MET A 580 0.56 -8.07 -0.67
N LYS A 581 1.69 -8.39 -1.31
CA LYS A 581 3.01 -8.57 -0.68
C LYS A 581 4.14 -7.78 -1.36
N SER A 582 3.93 -7.30 -2.59
CA SER A 582 4.94 -6.53 -3.33
C SER A 582 5.22 -5.18 -2.67
N THR A 583 6.47 -4.75 -2.77
CA THR A 583 6.98 -3.49 -2.23
C THR A 583 7.35 -2.49 -3.31
N GLY A 584 7.34 -2.90 -4.58
CA GLY A 584 7.65 -2.07 -5.73
C GLY A 584 7.29 -2.79 -7.02
N GLU A 585 7.58 -2.13 -8.15
CA GLU A 585 7.31 -2.67 -9.48
C GLU A 585 8.33 -2.18 -10.51
N VAL A 586 8.49 -2.93 -11.57
CA VAL A 586 9.41 -2.64 -12.69
C VAL A 586 8.64 -2.60 -14.00
N LEU A 587 8.97 -1.64 -14.86
CA LEU A 587 8.49 -1.55 -16.24
C LEU A 587 9.45 -2.28 -17.16
N GLY A 588 8.97 -3.30 -17.88
CA GLY A 588 9.60 -3.84 -19.09
C GLY A 588 8.85 -3.33 -20.32
N ILE A 589 9.56 -2.84 -21.32
CA ILE A 589 8.94 -2.34 -22.57
C ILE A 589 9.74 -2.75 -23.80
N ALA A 590 9.04 -3.26 -24.81
CA ALA A 590 9.63 -3.71 -26.07
C ALA A 590 8.56 -3.84 -27.18
N PRO A 591 8.94 -4.03 -28.44
CA PRO A 591 7.98 -4.32 -29.52
C PRO A 591 7.21 -5.62 -29.32
N THR A 592 7.76 -6.59 -28.58
CA THR A 592 7.13 -7.88 -28.31
C THR A 592 6.94 -8.15 -26.82
N MET A 593 5.87 -8.87 -26.48
CA MET A 593 5.57 -9.27 -25.11
C MET A 593 6.71 -10.08 -24.45
N ARG A 594 7.34 -11.00 -25.19
CA ARG A 594 8.41 -11.85 -24.67
C ARG A 594 9.63 -11.02 -24.25
N GLU A 595 10.04 -10.09 -25.09
CA GLU A 595 11.17 -9.22 -24.80
C GLU A 595 10.85 -8.22 -23.70
N ALA A 596 9.65 -7.64 -23.66
CA ALA A 596 9.20 -6.77 -22.58
C ALA A 596 9.21 -7.51 -21.23
N LEU A 597 8.75 -8.77 -21.21
CA LEU A 597 8.76 -9.60 -20.02
C LEU A 597 10.19 -9.98 -19.59
N TYR A 598 11.06 -10.30 -20.54
CA TYR A 598 12.50 -10.50 -20.27
C TYR A 598 13.10 -9.29 -19.53
N LYS A 599 12.92 -8.08 -20.09
CA LYS A 599 13.42 -6.85 -19.48
C LYS A 599 12.82 -6.59 -18.10
N GLY A 600 11.53 -6.82 -17.93
CA GLY A 600 10.84 -6.65 -16.66
C GLY A 600 11.36 -7.60 -15.59
N LEU A 601 11.57 -8.88 -15.91
CA LEU A 601 12.11 -9.87 -14.97
C LEU A 601 13.57 -9.55 -14.60
N VAL A 602 14.41 -9.22 -15.57
CA VAL A 602 15.81 -8.80 -15.29
C VAL A 602 15.84 -7.55 -14.42
N GLY A 603 15.01 -6.55 -14.73
CA GLY A 603 14.87 -5.34 -13.92
C GLY A 603 14.34 -5.59 -12.51
N ALA A 604 13.51 -6.61 -12.32
CA ALA A 604 13.02 -7.06 -11.01
C ALA A 604 14.05 -7.91 -10.23
N GLY A 605 15.26 -8.11 -10.77
CA GLY A 605 16.36 -8.81 -10.11
C GLY A 605 16.42 -10.31 -10.39
N TYR A 606 15.61 -10.85 -11.31
CA TYR A 606 15.69 -12.25 -11.68
C TYR A 606 16.97 -12.52 -12.48
N GLN A 607 17.75 -13.48 -11.99
CA GLN A 607 18.90 -14.01 -12.72
C GLN A 607 18.44 -15.12 -13.67
N LEU A 608 18.31 -14.80 -14.95
CA LEU A 608 17.82 -15.73 -15.94
C LEU A 608 18.99 -16.59 -16.48
N THR A 609 18.87 -17.91 -16.38
CA THR A 609 19.82 -18.88 -16.91
C THR A 609 19.09 -19.83 -17.89
N ASP A 610 19.77 -20.20 -18.96
CA ASP A 610 19.23 -21.06 -20.03
C ASP A 610 19.46 -22.57 -19.81
N LYS A 611 20.10 -22.94 -18.69
CA LYS A 611 20.43 -24.33 -18.35
C LYS A 611 20.58 -24.50 -16.84
N GLY A 612 20.55 -25.73 -16.38
CA GLY A 612 20.74 -26.10 -14.98
C GLY A 612 19.67 -27.04 -14.49
N GLY A 613 19.16 -26.86 -13.30
CA GLY A 613 18.13 -27.72 -12.71
C GLY A 613 16.88 -26.94 -12.33
N ILE A 614 15.74 -27.58 -12.43
CA ILE A 614 14.45 -27.07 -11.96
C ILE A 614 13.84 -28.05 -10.97
N PHE A 615 13.42 -27.54 -9.79
CA PHE A 615 12.71 -28.32 -8.80
C PHE A 615 11.21 -28.05 -8.89
N ILE A 616 10.41 -29.13 -9.03
CA ILE A 616 8.96 -29.05 -9.27
C ILE A 616 8.22 -29.78 -8.15
N THR A 617 7.34 -29.06 -7.47
CA THR A 617 6.45 -29.60 -6.45
C THR A 617 5.09 -28.92 -6.53
N VAL A 618 4.07 -29.63 -7.01
CA VAL A 618 2.75 -29.05 -7.27
C VAL A 618 1.66 -29.79 -6.50
N ARG A 619 0.58 -29.06 -6.21
CA ARG A 619 -0.64 -29.63 -5.61
C ARG A 619 -1.35 -30.55 -6.61
N ASP A 620 -2.24 -31.45 -6.10
CA ASP A 620 -2.90 -32.45 -6.94
C ASP A 620 -3.75 -31.85 -8.06
N THR A 621 -4.38 -30.68 -7.82
CA THR A 621 -5.20 -29.99 -8.81
C THR A 621 -4.41 -29.43 -10.00
N ASP A 622 -3.11 -29.28 -9.87
CA ASP A 622 -2.24 -28.71 -10.88
C ASP A 622 -1.45 -29.80 -11.63
N LYS A 623 -1.65 -31.08 -11.25
CA LYS A 623 -0.92 -32.23 -11.84
C LYS A 623 -1.27 -32.47 -13.29
N ASP A 624 -2.45 -32.09 -13.73
CA ASP A 624 -2.86 -32.26 -15.14
C ASP A 624 -2.15 -31.29 -16.09
N GLU A 625 -1.78 -30.09 -15.60
CA GLU A 625 -1.12 -29.06 -16.41
C GLU A 625 0.42 -29.15 -16.36
N ILE A 626 1.00 -29.74 -15.28
CA ILE A 626 2.44 -29.71 -15.05
C ILE A 626 3.29 -30.49 -16.08
N PRO A 627 2.82 -31.59 -16.71
CA PRO A 627 3.62 -32.30 -17.72
C PRO A 627 4.02 -31.42 -18.89
N ASP A 628 3.10 -30.64 -19.45
CA ASP A 628 3.39 -29.75 -20.58
C ASP A 628 4.41 -28.67 -20.21
N ILE A 629 4.31 -28.13 -18.98
CA ILE A 629 5.21 -27.12 -18.45
C ILE A 629 6.61 -27.73 -18.22
N ALA A 630 6.70 -28.85 -17.58
CA ALA A 630 7.95 -29.55 -17.32
C ALA A 630 8.67 -29.95 -18.61
N GLN A 631 7.90 -30.37 -19.66
CA GLN A 631 8.45 -30.69 -20.95
C GLN A 631 9.12 -29.49 -21.62
N ARG A 632 8.55 -28.27 -21.49
CA ARG A 632 9.18 -27.04 -22.02
C ARG A 632 10.56 -26.79 -21.41
N PHE A 633 10.72 -27.00 -20.10
CA PHE A 633 12.02 -26.89 -19.44
C PHE A 633 12.96 -28.03 -19.79
N ALA A 634 12.48 -29.26 -19.95
CA ALA A 634 13.27 -30.38 -20.39
C ALA A 634 13.81 -30.17 -21.83
N ASP A 635 12.99 -29.62 -22.73
CA ASP A 635 13.39 -29.29 -24.13
C ASP A 635 14.48 -28.19 -24.15
N LEU A 636 14.52 -27.31 -23.16
CA LEU A 636 15.58 -26.32 -22.96
C LEU A 636 16.86 -26.94 -22.34
N GLY A 637 16.83 -28.21 -21.95
CA GLY A 637 17.98 -28.90 -21.38
C GLY A 637 18.09 -28.82 -19.84
N PHE A 638 17.02 -28.36 -19.15
CA PHE A 638 17.01 -28.37 -17.69
C PHE A 638 16.86 -29.80 -17.13
N HIS A 639 17.61 -30.09 -16.08
CA HIS A 639 17.44 -31.32 -15.31
C HIS A 639 16.23 -31.19 -14.37
N LEU A 640 15.29 -32.14 -14.46
CA LEU A 640 14.07 -32.12 -13.66
C LEU A 640 14.26 -32.84 -12.34
N TYR A 641 13.94 -32.15 -11.24
CA TYR A 641 13.84 -32.66 -9.88
C TYR A 641 12.39 -32.55 -9.41
N ALA A 642 11.82 -33.57 -8.76
CA ALA A 642 10.46 -33.46 -8.27
C ALA A 642 10.20 -34.30 -7.00
N THR A 643 9.22 -33.88 -6.18
CA THR A 643 8.69 -34.68 -5.07
C THR A 643 7.91 -35.88 -5.58
N ALA A 644 7.76 -36.94 -4.76
CA ALA A 644 7.25 -38.24 -5.16
C ALA A 644 5.97 -38.20 -6.00
N GLY A 645 4.93 -37.46 -5.56
CA GLY A 645 3.67 -37.37 -6.29
C GLY A 645 3.77 -36.67 -7.63
N THR A 646 4.60 -35.61 -7.73
CA THR A 646 4.87 -34.89 -8.99
C THR A 646 5.77 -35.73 -9.91
N ALA A 647 6.80 -36.36 -9.35
CA ALA A 647 7.72 -37.22 -10.10
C ALA A 647 7.00 -38.43 -10.77
N ALA A 648 6.02 -39.00 -10.08
CA ALA A 648 5.20 -40.08 -10.66
C ALA A 648 4.46 -39.62 -11.92
N VAL A 649 3.77 -38.46 -11.83
CA VAL A 649 3.02 -37.93 -12.97
C VAL A 649 3.94 -37.60 -14.17
N LEU A 650 5.10 -36.97 -13.91
CA LEU A 650 6.05 -36.62 -14.96
C LEU A 650 6.65 -37.89 -15.64
N ARG A 651 6.95 -38.94 -14.85
CA ARG A 651 7.46 -40.23 -15.38
C ARG A 651 6.41 -40.97 -16.21
N ASP A 652 5.14 -40.94 -15.78
CA ASP A 652 4.03 -41.52 -16.53
C ASP A 652 3.88 -40.86 -17.93
N HIS A 653 4.32 -39.60 -18.06
CA HIS A 653 4.40 -38.89 -19.34
C HIS A 653 5.78 -39.06 -20.06
N GLY A 654 6.61 -40.03 -19.62
CA GLY A 654 7.86 -40.37 -20.30
C GLY A 654 9.06 -39.48 -19.98
N MET A 655 8.98 -38.59 -19.00
CA MET A 655 10.07 -37.67 -18.65
C MET A 655 11.11 -38.31 -17.72
N SER A 656 12.38 -37.95 -17.93
CA SER A 656 13.46 -38.30 -16.99
C SER A 656 13.46 -37.34 -15.80
N VAL A 657 13.12 -37.83 -14.60
CA VAL A 657 12.98 -37.01 -13.39
C VAL A 657 13.72 -37.64 -12.22
N THR A 658 14.54 -36.85 -11.56
CA THR A 658 15.18 -37.24 -10.29
C THR A 658 14.22 -37.02 -9.13
N LEU A 659 13.91 -38.10 -8.41
CA LEU A 659 13.08 -38.09 -7.21
C LEU A 659 13.81 -37.35 -6.08
N VAL A 660 13.10 -36.46 -5.41
CA VAL A 660 13.57 -35.74 -4.22
C VAL A 660 12.65 -36.04 -3.04
N HIS A 661 13.22 -36.41 -1.90
CA HIS A 661 12.46 -36.69 -0.68
C HIS A 661 12.00 -35.41 0.01
N LYS A 662 10.89 -35.51 0.75
CA LYS A 662 10.45 -34.44 1.64
C LYS A 662 11.43 -34.25 2.80
N ILE A 663 11.34 -33.08 3.46
CA ILE A 663 12.26 -32.71 4.54
C ILE A 663 12.24 -33.73 5.68
N SER A 664 11.06 -34.29 6.00
CA SER A 664 10.89 -35.29 7.07
C SER A 664 11.25 -36.73 6.70
N GLU A 665 11.52 -37.02 5.42
CA GLU A 665 11.67 -38.38 4.92
C GLU A 665 13.14 -38.84 4.82
N SER A 666 14.09 -37.93 4.63
CA SER A 666 15.51 -38.27 4.38
C SER A 666 16.43 -37.09 4.68
N GLU A 667 17.70 -37.34 4.96
CA GLU A 667 18.76 -36.30 4.99
C GLU A 667 19.04 -35.76 3.59
N HIS A 668 18.90 -36.59 2.56
CA HIS A 668 18.98 -36.16 1.15
C HIS A 668 17.61 -35.66 0.67
N ASN A 669 17.14 -34.57 1.28
CA ASN A 669 15.82 -34.00 1.06
C ASN A 669 15.85 -32.74 0.17
N THR A 670 14.72 -32.11 0.04
CA THR A 670 14.54 -30.90 -0.75
C THR A 670 15.48 -29.78 -0.34
N ILE A 671 15.71 -29.55 0.97
CA ILE A 671 16.61 -28.47 1.44
C ILE A 671 18.07 -28.76 1.00
N ALA A 672 18.55 -30.00 1.19
CA ALA A 672 19.87 -30.41 0.76
C ALA A 672 20.07 -30.26 -0.76
N LEU A 673 19.02 -30.53 -1.57
CA LEU A 673 19.06 -30.27 -3.00
C LEU A 673 19.22 -28.78 -3.30
N LEU A 674 18.46 -27.90 -2.66
CA LEU A 674 18.55 -26.46 -2.88
C LEU A 674 19.94 -25.92 -2.50
N GLU A 675 20.48 -26.34 -1.36
CA GLU A 675 21.82 -25.97 -0.89
C GLU A 675 22.95 -26.51 -1.76
N SER A 676 22.70 -27.52 -2.59
CA SER A 676 23.70 -28.10 -3.49
C SER A 676 24.09 -27.19 -4.68
N GLY A 677 23.34 -26.09 -4.92
CA GLY A 677 23.55 -25.19 -6.04
C GLY A 677 23.16 -25.77 -7.41
N LYS A 678 22.48 -26.95 -7.44
CA LYS A 678 22.03 -27.63 -8.68
C LYS A 678 20.72 -27.12 -9.24
N VAL A 679 19.96 -26.32 -8.45
CA VAL A 679 18.63 -25.82 -8.81
C VAL A 679 18.73 -24.34 -9.10
N ASN A 680 18.22 -23.93 -10.27
CA ASN A 680 18.17 -22.55 -10.73
C ASN A 680 16.76 -21.96 -10.65
N TYR A 681 15.73 -22.80 -10.72
CA TYR A 681 14.33 -22.41 -10.63
C TYR A 681 13.54 -23.39 -9.79
N ILE A 682 12.50 -22.89 -9.12
CA ILE A 682 11.55 -23.70 -8.37
C ILE A 682 10.14 -23.41 -8.90
N ILE A 683 9.36 -24.46 -9.20
CA ILE A 683 7.92 -24.36 -9.39
C ILE A 683 7.27 -25.01 -8.15
N SER A 684 6.63 -24.19 -7.32
CA SER A 684 6.02 -24.65 -6.07
C SER A 684 4.61 -24.12 -5.90
N THR A 685 3.62 -24.92 -6.32
CA THR A 685 2.21 -24.66 -6.00
C THR A 685 1.82 -25.53 -4.82
N SER A 686 1.45 -24.95 -3.69
CA SER A 686 1.13 -25.72 -2.51
C SER A 686 -0.37 -25.85 -2.26
N LYS A 687 -0.78 -27.01 -1.71
CA LYS A 687 -2.02 -27.10 -0.94
C LYS A 687 -1.81 -26.41 0.39
N LYS A 688 -2.63 -25.38 0.66
CA LYS A 688 -3.05 -24.90 1.97
C LYS A 688 -2.04 -24.58 3.07
N GLY A 689 -2.32 -23.45 3.70
CA GLY A 689 -1.86 -23.05 5.03
C GLY A 689 -0.48 -22.42 5.04
N ARG A 690 -0.47 -21.26 5.62
CA ARG A 690 0.71 -20.39 5.81
C ARG A 690 1.57 -20.81 7.01
N THR A 691 1.26 -21.95 7.67
CA THR A 691 1.95 -22.39 8.89
C THR A 691 3.43 -22.64 8.61
N PRO A 692 4.37 -21.99 9.33
CA PRO A 692 5.82 -22.09 9.10
C PRO A 692 6.39 -23.52 9.18
N ALA A 693 5.69 -24.43 9.86
CA ALA A 693 6.12 -25.81 10.03
C ALA A 693 6.05 -26.66 8.75
N ARG A 694 5.30 -26.22 7.72
CA ARG A 694 5.07 -27.00 6.49
C ARG A 694 6.30 -27.02 5.58
N ASP A 695 6.57 -28.15 4.96
CA ASP A 695 7.70 -28.34 4.05
C ASP A 695 7.69 -27.36 2.88
N SER A 696 6.52 -27.08 2.30
CA SER A 696 6.39 -26.12 1.20
C SER A 696 6.78 -24.68 1.60
N VAL A 697 6.45 -24.26 2.81
CA VAL A 697 6.84 -22.94 3.35
C VAL A 697 8.36 -22.92 3.57
N LYS A 698 8.94 -23.98 4.14
CA LYS A 698 10.39 -24.09 4.36
C LYS A 698 11.17 -24.04 3.04
N VAL A 699 10.67 -24.71 1.99
CA VAL A 699 11.26 -24.70 0.64
C VAL A 699 11.25 -23.30 0.06
N ARG A 700 10.09 -22.62 0.08
CA ARG A 700 9.99 -21.25 -0.44
C ARG A 700 10.82 -20.25 0.35
N ARG A 701 10.92 -20.39 1.67
CA ARG A 701 11.83 -19.57 2.48
C ARG A 701 13.28 -19.79 2.12
N LYS A 702 13.68 -21.09 1.97
CA LYS A 702 15.06 -21.43 1.59
C LYS A 702 15.41 -20.91 0.20
N SER A 703 14.45 -20.87 -0.72
CA SER A 703 14.68 -20.29 -2.05
C SER A 703 15.04 -18.80 -1.99
N VAL A 704 14.38 -18.03 -1.11
CA VAL A 704 14.70 -16.60 -0.90
C VAL A 704 16.10 -16.45 -0.31
N GLU A 705 16.46 -17.25 0.71
CA GLU A 705 17.80 -17.22 1.31
C GLU A 705 18.92 -17.50 0.31
N LEU A 706 18.66 -18.37 -0.68
CA LEU A 706 19.63 -18.76 -1.70
C LEU A 706 19.53 -17.94 -3.00
N GLY A 707 18.59 -16.99 -3.08
CA GLY A 707 18.36 -16.20 -4.28
C GLY A 707 17.83 -17.00 -5.48
N ILE A 708 17.16 -18.15 -5.24
CA ILE A 708 16.58 -19.00 -6.29
C ILE A 708 15.15 -18.55 -6.59
N PRO A 709 14.83 -18.14 -7.83
CA PRO A 709 13.47 -17.78 -8.22
C PRO A 709 12.48 -18.90 -7.95
N CYS A 710 11.44 -18.62 -7.18
CA CYS A 710 10.38 -19.55 -6.84
C CYS A 710 9.05 -19.11 -7.43
N LEU A 711 8.60 -19.83 -8.45
CA LEU A 711 7.36 -19.57 -9.17
C LEU A 711 6.21 -20.26 -8.44
N THR A 712 5.25 -19.50 -7.97
CA THR A 712 4.07 -20.01 -7.25
C THR A 712 2.82 -20.10 -8.12
N SER A 713 2.91 -19.66 -9.39
CA SER A 713 1.89 -19.75 -10.44
C SER A 713 2.42 -20.58 -11.62
N LEU A 714 1.57 -21.42 -12.19
CA LEU A 714 1.90 -22.19 -13.40
C LEU A 714 1.96 -21.27 -14.63
N ASP A 715 1.14 -20.24 -14.68
CA ASP A 715 1.11 -19.29 -15.79
C ASP A 715 2.44 -18.52 -15.89
N THR A 716 2.98 -18.09 -14.75
CA THR A 716 4.32 -17.46 -14.69
C THR A 716 5.41 -18.45 -15.09
N ALA A 717 5.28 -19.74 -14.74
CA ALA A 717 6.24 -20.76 -15.16
C ALA A 717 6.24 -20.99 -16.68
N VAL A 718 5.07 -21.00 -17.32
CA VAL A 718 4.92 -21.03 -18.79
C VAL A 718 5.59 -19.82 -19.43
N ALA A 719 5.30 -18.62 -18.92
CA ALA A 719 5.86 -17.38 -19.42
C ALA A 719 7.38 -17.36 -19.33
N LEU A 720 7.94 -17.84 -18.20
CA LEU A 720 9.39 -17.97 -18.02
C LEU A 720 10.01 -18.95 -19.02
N ALA A 721 9.42 -20.13 -19.23
CA ALA A 721 9.92 -21.09 -20.22
C ALA A 721 9.95 -20.51 -21.63
N ASP A 722 8.93 -19.74 -22.00
CA ASP A 722 8.85 -19.08 -23.31
C ASP A 722 9.91 -17.98 -23.48
N ILE A 723 10.27 -17.27 -22.41
CA ILE A 723 11.36 -16.29 -22.41
C ILE A 723 12.70 -16.97 -22.56
N LEU A 724 12.97 -18.01 -21.78
CA LEU A 724 14.23 -18.75 -21.86
C LEU A 724 14.45 -19.36 -23.26
N LYS A 725 13.36 -19.82 -23.88
CA LYS A 725 13.40 -20.32 -25.27
C LYS A 725 13.75 -19.24 -26.29
N SER A 726 13.40 -17.98 -26.03
CA SER A 726 13.69 -16.88 -26.97
C SER A 726 15.15 -16.46 -27.01
N GLY A 727 15.95 -16.80 -25.99
CA GLY A 727 17.40 -16.56 -25.95
C GLY A 727 17.80 -15.08 -25.86
N PHE A 728 16.92 -14.19 -25.33
CA PHE A 728 17.28 -12.79 -25.12
C PHE A 728 18.43 -12.65 -24.13
N THR A 729 19.31 -11.71 -24.43
CA THR A 729 20.41 -11.28 -23.56
C THR A 729 20.43 -9.76 -23.46
N PRO A 730 21.14 -9.16 -22.51
CA PRO A 730 21.29 -7.71 -22.44
C PRO A 730 21.81 -7.08 -23.76
N ASP A 731 22.65 -7.81 -24.49
CA ASP A 731 23.25 -7.33 -25.73
C ASP A 731 22.31 -7.45 -26.95
N THR A 732 21.30 -8.32 -26.89
CA THR A 732 20.34 -8.56 -27.99
C THR A 732 18.99 -7.89 -27.75
N ALA A 733 18.71 -7.40 -26.55
CA ALA A 733 17.48 -6.70 -26.23
C ALA A 733 17.46 -5.31 -26.86
N GLU A 734 16.34 -4.94 -27.49
CA GLU A 734 16.16 -3.64 -28.13
C GLU A 734 16.08 -2.52 -27.06
N LEU A 735 16.83 -1.44 -27.24
CA LEU A 735 16.72 -0.25 -26.39
C LEU A 735 15.52 0.60 -26.83
N VAL A 736 14.61 0.86 -25.91
CA VAL A 736 13.44 1.73 -26.14
C VAL A 736 13.62 3.02 -25.37
N ASP A 737 13.60 4.15 -26.07
CA ASP A 737 13.58 5.46 -25.46
C ASP A 737 12.16 5.80 -24.99
N ILE A 738 11.94 5.70 -23.69
CA ILE A 738 10.63 6.00 -23.08
C ILE A 738 10.20 7.46 -23.21
N CYS A 739 11.12 8.39 -23.47
CA CYS A 739 10.79 9.79 -23.69
C CYS A 739 10.24 10.05 -25.11
N THR A 740 10.40 9.11 -26.03
CA THR A 740 9.90 9.23 -27.41
C THR A 740 8.66 8.39 -27.69
N LEU A 741 8.17 7.64 -26.72
CA LEU A 741 6.93 6.83 -26.85
C LEU A 741 5.69 7.66 -27.19
N GLN A 742 5.74 8.98 -26.93
CA GLN A 742 4.64 9.92 -27.13
C GLN A 742 4.65 10.59 -28.51
N LYS A 743 5.61 10.25 -29.37
CA LYS A 743 5.72 10.76 -30.73
C LYS A 743 5.33 9.66 -31.75
#